data_4dab86db6a64e4a36fdbc1d9ebd43c12
#
_entry.id   4dab86db6a64e4a36fdbc1d9ebd43c12
#
_cell.length_a   1.000
_cell.length_b   1.000
_cell.length_c   1.000
_cell.angle_alpha   90.00
_cell.angle_beta   90.00
_cell.angle_gamma   90.00
#
_symmetry.space_group_name_H-M   'P 1'
#
loop_
_entity.id
_entity.type
_entity.pdbx_description
1 polymer ?
#
loop_
_entity_poly.entity_id
_entity_poly.type
_entity_poly.pdbx_seq_one_letter_code
_entity_poly.pdbx_strand_id
1 'polypeptide(L)'
;MSVFKATLSRIAAYSSIVSRLAWGLLGVVAMAFVVFWAALQFWIVPRIGEWRGEAQSLASTALGLPVEIGALEAESRGWWRSPVWVARDVRWRDAQGQVAFEMQRLQASLGFMSLWHKGFEQVVIDAPLVHVRHSADGRWWAAGLDVSPKDESDSAGARWLLAQTELAVRGGRLLWTNEQQGQNTVEFTGVQAVLRRQGDTHSARLDLKPPVAWGEAVRLQANWTNTEDTLKAPWAHWDGTVHAMAPVINTQPWLSLLAVWPEAPHVVTHVDGSGALQAWVTLKQGQPQAATVDLNWPILRWQTEAQAPVHRLSDLKGVVRAEWGERLAVSFDRLSLVTETGLPWRSDWLRLERRRSADGLQATDELQARGVDLSTLEPLARQFVLPVAIQEAMQRWDVAGRVDELNAQWHWDWPQPQAEPVWRGPYRAAGQVSRVAWVDHGSEQVPPGPGWRGLNVNFSLHQDGGQAQLQMDRGELNLLGVLGEPRVVVDQLEGALAWAMDEKGIEASIKSLSLATPDWHGDIQGQWRTLPGATGAQRFPGVLNLKAQLRDVALNTVHRYMPLQVSEGVRRYVREGFVDGRAPLVTVRVEGDLTDLPLGRPNAKGVFMMDADLRDVDFAYLPPFLHNATDLPWPRLQQASSALRFDGRSLSVGPIEADVQDAPGVRVSQGQVAITDLAQGPAQLSVNLALNGPAPALLHYVNHSPLNRMTAGALALTQVEGNIAGGLALQMPFTDEPHVRLQGHLAMNGLNLRHSPGTPQAQNIVGRIEFDEKGFTVQPTQARVLGSDWSIKGGTVAVAPGQPSQLAFDVQGQITAEGLRQAQLGTLSRLAQRMSGSTPVQLRLGVRGGVPEIDLRSDLVGWGMDLPAPLNKAATAAWPLRLRTSVERFDGVRAVADRWWLQLGKGPEQIVDLDWRRDWRAQPLTVSGHAWVGDAPREPIKNPGRGWDASVRLPVLDVDAWQAVLASVTPPT
;
A
#
# COMPACT_ATOMS: atom_id res chain seq x y z
N MET A 1 73.57 44.19 -58.67
CA MET A 1 73.78 42.74 -58.83
C MET A 1 75.18 42.17 -58.53
N SER A 2 76.19 43.01 -58.46
CA SER A 2 77.61 42.62 -58.26
C SER A 2 77.97 42.47 -56.73
N VAL A 3 77.36 43.22 -55.82
CA VAL A 3 77.66 43.23 -54.38
C VAL A 3 77.02 42.02 -53.66
N PHE A 4 75.91 41.49 -54.13
CA PHE A 4 75.19 40.37 -53.61
C PHE A 4 75.91 39.01 -53.92
N LYS A 5 76.58 38.88 -55.06
CA LYS A 5 77.42 37.71 -55.42
C LYS A 5 78.71 37.56 -54.54
N ALA A 6 79.26 38.69 -54.14
CA ALA A 6 80.56 38.71 -53.39
C ALA A 6 80.27 38.34 -51.88
N THR A 7 79.07 38.64 -51.38
CA THR A 7 78.67 38.30 -49.99
C THR A 7 78.26 36.84 -49.87
N LEU A 8 77.58 36.28 -50.92
CA LEU A 8 77.26 34.87 -50.96
C LEU A 8 78.47 33.91 -51.10
N SER A 9 79.53 34.38 -51.88
CA SER A 9 80.73 33.56 -51.98
C SER A 9 81.56 33.57 -50.71
N ARG A 10 81.54 34.61 -49.90
CA ARG A 10 82.26 34.71 -48.61
C ARG A 10 81.44 33.87 -47.55
N ILE A 11 80.15 33.86 -47.50
CA ILE A 11 79.28 33.01 -46.66
C ILE A 11 79.54 31.52 -46.98
N ALA A 12 79.63 31.14 -48.28
CA ALA A 12 79.87 29.78 -48.72
C ALA A 12 81.34 29.34 -48.40
N ALA A 13 82.29 30.20 -48.44
CA ALA A 13 83.67 29.93 -48.00
C ALA A 13 83.79 29.74 -46.46
N TYR A 14 83.06 30.57 -45.67
CA TYR A 14 83.06 30.42 -44.23
C TYR A 14 82.31 29.15 -43.80
N SER A 15 81.24 28.80 -44.46
CA SER A 15 80.50 27.58 -44.19
C SER A 15 81.34 26.33 -44.47
N SER A 16 82.13 26.33 -45.51
CA SER A 16 82.98 25.22 -45.87
C SER A 16 84.14 25.00 -44.91
N ILE A 17 84.73 26.13 -44.34
CA ILE A 17 85.75 26.06 -43.31
C ILE A 17 85.17 25.60 -41.99
N VAL A 18 84.09 26.15 -41.60
CA VAL A 18 83.32 25.70 -40.36
C VAL A 18 82.90 24.25 -40.42
N SER A 19 82.40 23.80 -41.60
CA SER A 19 82.12 22.42 -41.89
C SER A 19 83.25 21.50 -41.78
N ARG A 20 84.44 21.85 -42.37
CA ARG A 20 85.70 21.05 -42.28
C ARG A 20 86.22 20.99 -40.82
N LEU A 21 86.23 22.08 -40.11
CA LEU A 21 86.51 22.06 -38.69
C LEU A 21 85.59 21.25 -37.84
N ALA A 22 84.28 21.31 -38.14
CA ALA A 22 83.25 20.46 -37.45
C ALA A 22 83.46 19.00 -37.74
N TRP A 23 83.71 18.61 -39.00
CA TRP A 23 84.07 17.24 -39.37
C TRP A 23 85.45 16.80 -38.80
N GLY A 24 86.48 17.72 -38.76
CA GLY A 24 87.68 17.45 -38.09
C GLY A 24 87.59 17.21 -36.61
N LEU A 25 86.83 18.05 -35.90
CA LEU A 25 86.49 17.88 -34.50
C LEU A 25 85.71 16.60 -34.25
N LEU A 26 84.72 16.30 -35.08
CA LEU A 26 83.99 15.05 -35.02
C LEU A 26 84.89 13.81 -35.23
N GLY A 27 85.84 13.90 -36.15
CA GLY A 27 86.83 12.87 -36.37
C GLY A 27 87.73 12.67 -35.18
N VAL A 28 88.26 13.72 -34.53
CA VAL A 28 89.03 13.66 -33.28
C VAL A 28 88.21 13.06 -32.13
N VAL A 29 86.95 13.49 -31.97
CA VAL A 29 86.07 12.92 -30.94
C VAL A 29 85.80 11.42 -31.24
N ALA A 30 85.53 11.04 -32.48
CA ALA A 30 85.33 9.65 -32.87
C ALA A 30 86.57 8.81 -32.64
N MET A 31 87.76 9.35 -32.99
CA MET A 31 89.06 8.65 -32.76
C MET A 31 89.31 8.48 -31.26
N ALA A 32 89.09 9.56 -30.44
CA ALA A 32 89.21 9.49 -29.00
C ALA A 32 88.26 8.44 -28.41
N PHE A 33 87.06 8.36 -28.95
CA PHE A 33 86.03 7.36 -28.56
C PHE A 33 86.52 5.93 -28.91
N VAL A 34 87.04 5.70 -30.11
CA VAL A 34 87.56 4.38 -30.50
C VAL A 34 88.78 3.95 -29.68
N VAL A 35 89.73 4.87 -29.38
CA VAL A 35 90.83 4.60 -28.48
C VAL A 35 90.37 4.29 -27.05
N PHE A 36 89.47 5.09 -26.53
CA PHE A 36 88.88 4.84 -25.24
C PHE A 36 88.13 3.51 -25.19
N TRP A 37 87.32 3.21 -26.22
CA TRP A 37 86.58 1.93 -26.30
C TRP A 37 87.55 0.74 -26.42
N ALA A 38 88.58 0.83 -27.22
CA ALA A 38 89.63 -0.19 -27.32
C ALA A 38 90.39 -0.40 -26.00
N ALA A 39 90.72 0.69 -25.30
CA ALA A 39 91.37 0.61 -23.99
C ALA A 39 90.39 -0.05 -22.95
N LEU A 40 89.16 0.25 -23.02
CA LEU A 40 88.18 -0.34 -22.16
C LEU A 40 88.02 -1.85 -22.39
N GLN A 41 87.96 -2.28 -23.64
CA GLN A 41 87.74 -3.72 -24.02
C GLN A 41 89.03 -4.56 -23.84
N PHE A 42 90.18 -4.08 -24.20
CA PHE A 42 91.44 -4.87 -24.25
C PHE A 42 92.35 -4.69 -23.06
N TRP A 43 92.19 -3.64 -22.25
CA TRP A 43 93.05 -3.37 -21.11
C TRP A 43 92.35 -3.39 -19.78
N ILE A 44 91.16 -2.74 -19.67
CA ILE A 44 90.38 -2.63 -18.41
C ILE A 44 89.62 -3.92 -18.14
N VAL A 45 88.81 -4.43 -19.14
CA VAL A 45 87.96 -5.62 -18.96
C VAL A 45 88.76 -6.85 -18.52
N PRO A 46 89.90 -7.25 -19.06
CA PRO A 46 90.59 -8.44 -18.62
C PRO A 46 91.21 -8.36 -17.21
N ARG A 47 91.42 -7.14 -16.66
CA ARG A 47 92.05 -6.90 -15.35
C ARG A 47 91.15 -6.49 -14.28
N ILE A 48 89.77 -6.50 -14.52
CA ILE A 48 88.78 -5.97 -13.59
C ILE A 48 88.87 -6.70 -12.24
N GLY A 49 89.25 -7.99 -12.22
CA GLY A 49 89.42 -8.76 -10.99
C GLY A 49 90.42 -8.23 -10.03
N GLU A 50 91.49 -7.56 -10.55
CA GLU A 50 92.53 -6.93 -9.74
C GLU A 50 91.97 -5.75 -8.91
N TRP A 51 90.95 -5.11 -9.41
CA TRP A 51 90.30 -3.94 -8.74
C TRP A 51 89.18 -4.32 -7.75
N ARG A 52 89.09 -5.57 -7.38
CA ARG A 52 88.05 -6.03 -6.44
C ARG A 52 88.22 -5.32 -5.09
N GLY A 53 89.46 -5.11 -4.57
CA GLY A 53 89.64 -4.41 -3.30
C GLY A 53 89.23 -2.97 -3.33
N GLU A 54 89.59 -2.25 -4.44
CA GLU A 54 89.22 -0.85 -4.63
C GLU A 54 87.65 -0.72 -4.78
N ALA A 55 87.05 -1.59 -5.57
CA ALA A 55 85.57 -1.64 -5.72
C ALA A 55 84.91 -1.91 -4.39
N GLN A 56 85.38 -2.79 -3.59
CA GLN A 56 84.89 -3.09 -2.24
C GLN A 56 85.09 -1.90 -1.30
N SER A 57 86.22 -1.20 -1.33
CA SER A 57 86.45 0.01 -0.49
C SER A 57 85.53 1.17 -0.92
N LEU A 58 85.39 1.38 -2.24
CA LEU A 58 84.45 2.40 -2.75
C LEU A 58 83.02 2.14 -2.38
N ALA A 59 82.55 0.89 -2.54
CA ALA A 59 81.23 0.50 -2.14
C ALA A 59 81.02 0.67 -0.65
N SER A 60 81.94 0.26 0.18
CA SER A 60 81.91 0.45 1.64
C SER A 60 81.88 1.91 2.05
N THR A 61 82.61 2.77 1.37
CA THR A 61 82.60 4.21 1.61
C THR A 61 81.31 4.86 1.16
N ALA A 62 80.78 4.45 0.02
CA ALA A 62 79.53 4.99 -0.52
C ALA A 62 78.28 4.56 0.28
N LEU A 63 78.30 3.37 0.84
CA LEU A 63 77.19 2.85 1.64
C LEU A 63 77.37 3.11 3.14
N GLY A 64 78.59 3.48 3.59
CA GLY A 64 78.86 3.63 5.02
C GLY A 64 78.83 2.30 5.80
N LEU A 65 78.81 1.17 5.13
CA LEU A 65 78.74 -0.20 5.67
C LEU A 65 79.84 -1.06 5.07
N PRO A 66 80.45 -2.01 5.82
CA PRO A 66 81.45 -2.92 5.29
C PRO A 66 80.86 -3.86 4.25
N VAL A 67 81.25 -3.67 2.97
CA VAL A 67 80.88 -4.48 1.82
C VAL A 67 81.89 -5.53 1.53
N GLU A 68 81.44 -6.75 1.38
CA GLU A 68 82.31 -7.90 0.93
C GLU A 68 81.84 -8.31 -0.51
N ILE A 69 82.81 -8.40 -1.42
CA ILE A 69 82.60 -8.85 -2.78
C ILE A 69 83.38 -10.17 -2.99
N GLY A 70 82.75 -11.29 -3.26
CA GLY A 70 83.41 -12.58 -3.44
C GLY A 70 84.28 -12.63 -4.67
N ALA A 71 83.76 -12.25 -5.84
CA ALA A 71 84.46 -12.16 -7.10
C ALA A 71 84.03 -10.96 -7.92
N LEU A 72 84.94 -10.33 -8.67
CA LEU A 72 84.65 -9.27 -9.66
C LEU A 72 85.13 -9.73 -11.03
N GLU A 73 84.25 -9.79 -11.97
CA GLU A 73 84.49 -10.28 -13.31
C GLU A 73 83.94 -9.27 -14.33
N ALA A 74 84.42 -9.32 -15.59
CA ALA A 74 83.79 -8.58 -16.68
C ALA A 74 83.48 -9.58 -17.80
N GLU A 75 82.24 -9.55 -18.24
CA GLU A 75 81.73 -10.32 -19.36
C GLU A 75 81.56 -9.40 -20.59
N SER A 76 82.31 -9.74 -21.69
CA SER A 76 82.16 -9.06 -22.98
C SER A 76 81.45 -9.97 -23.95
N ARG A 77 80.27 -9.54 -24.42
CA ARG A 77 79.46 -10.30 -25.41
C ARG A 77 79.72 -9.89 -26.85
N GLY A 78 80.96 -9.47 -27.14
CA GLY A 78 81.46 -9.02 -28.46
C GLY A 78 82.08 -7.64 -28.39
N TRP A 79 83.04 -7.35 -29.34
CA TRP A 79 83.87 -6.15 -29.32
C TRP A 79 83.16 -4.83 -29.51
N TRP A 80 81.92 -4.84 -30.05
CA TRP A 80 81.05 -3.63 -30.17
C TRP A 80 80.01 -3.52 -29.12
N ARG A 81 79.79 -4.52 -28.25
CA ARG A 81 78.82 -4.48 -27.16
C ARG A 81 79.41 -3.93 -25.89
N SER A 82 78.61 -3.23 -25.13
CA SER A 82 78.98 -2.69 -23.83
C SER A 82 79.48 -3.82 -22.92
N PRO A 83 80.64 -3.68 -22.25
CA PRO A 83 81.12 -4.61 -21.25
C PRO A 83 80.18 -4.65 -20.06
N VAL A 84 79.90 -5.83 -19.55
CA VAL A 84 79.05 -6.04 -18.35
C VAL A 84 80.02 -6.43 -17.19
N TRP A 85 80.03 -5.62 -16.19
CA TRP A 85 80.69 -5.93 -14.95
C TRP A 85 79.85 -6.87 -14.11
N VAL A 86 80.43 -7.90 -13.55
CA VAL A 86 79.76 -8.93 -12.78
C VAL A 86 80.44 -9.02 -11.42
N ALA A 87 79.74 -8.65 -10.36
CA ALA A 87 80.19 -8.94 -8.98
C ALA A 87 79.36 -10.14 -8.47
N ARG A 88 80.05 -11.12 -7.90
CA ARG A 88 79.41 -12.33 -7.32
C ARG A 88 79.59 -12.35 -5.81
N ASP A 89 78.51 -12.92 -5.13
CA ASP A 89 78.50 -13.12 -3.67
C ASP A 89 78.80 -11.83 -2.91
N VAL A 90 78.03 -10.78 -3.28
CA VAL A 90 78.12 -9.47 -2.61
C VAL A 90 77.21 -9.48 -1.39
N ARG A 91 77.79 -9.13 -0.25
CA ARG A 91 77.12 -9.05 1.03
C ARG A 91 77.62 -7.91 1.88
N TRP A 92 76.74 -7.35 2.72
CA TRP A 92 77.16 -6.46 3.79
C TRP A 92 76.37 -6.66 5.05
N ARG A 93 76.90 -6.20 6.15
CA ARG A 93 76.29 -6.38 7.48
C ARG A 93 75.88 -5.04 8.04
N ASP A 94 74.78 -5.11 8.86
CA ASP A 94 74.33 -3.94 9.61
C ASP A 94 75.30 -3.64 10.79
N ALA A 95 75.04 -2.54 11.54
CA ALA A 95 75.77 -2.17 12.72
C ALA A 95 75.74 -3.20 13.88
N GLN A 96 74.84 -4.16 13.83
CA GLN A 96 74.63 -5.27 14.76
C GLN A 96 75.32 -6.54 14.28
N GLY A 97 76.01 -6.50 13.10
CA GLY A 97 76.78 -7.65 12.55
C GLY A 97 75.89 -8.68 11.83
N GLN A 98 74.55 -8.42 11.67
CA GLN A 98 73.65 -9.28 10.93
C GLN A 98 73.80 -9.01 9.42
N VAL A 99 73.57 -10.07 8.60
CA VAL A 99 73.54 -9.90 7.15
C VAL A 99 72.29 -9.05 6.79
N ALA A 100 72.57 -7.78 6.46
CA ALA A 100 71.53 -6.83 6.10
C ALA A 100 71.13 -6.92 4.63
N PHE A 101 72.08 -7.37 3.79
CA PHE A 101 71.90 -7.55 2.37
C PHE A 101 72.81 -8.61 1.87
N GLU A 102 72.34 -9.47 0.95
CA GLU A 102 73.09 -10.47 0.25
C GLU A 102 72.58 -10.62 -1.18
N MET A 103 73.45 -10.76 -2.17
CA MET A 103 73.08 -11.08 -3.55
C MET A 103 74.05 -12.01 -4.20
N GLN A 104 73.57 -12.96 -4.99
CA GLN A 104 74.39 -13.92 -5.65
C GLN A 104 75.15 -13.30 -6.79
N ARG A 105 74.55 -12.40 -7.55
CA ARG A 105 75.21 -11.80 -8.72
C ARG A 105 74.65 -10.40 -8.97
N LEU A 106 75.54 -9.44 -9.20
CA LEU A 106 75.29 -8.10 -9.67
C LEU A 106 75.86 -7.97 -11.06
N GLN A 107 75.11 -7.53 -12.01
CA GLN A 107 75.52 -7.21 -13.37
C GLN A 107 75.32 -5.71 -13.61
N ALA A 108 76.37 -5.02 -14.04
CA ALA A 108 76.30 -3.60 -14.38
C ALA A 108 76.87 -3.40 -15.81
N SER A 109 76.03 -2.89 -16.70
CA SER A 109 76.41 -2.63 -18.08
C SER A 109 76.81 -1.13 -18.23
N LEU A 110 77.92 -0.89 -18.87
CA LEU A 110 78.40 0.41 -19.26
C LEU A 110 78.17 0.62 -20.75
N GLY A 111 77.34 1.51 -21.11
CA GLY A 111 77.01 1.91 -22.47
C GLY A 111 77.53 3.33 -22.77
N PHE A 112 77.34 3.72 -24.02
CA PHE A 112 77.73 5.08 -24.47
C PHE A 112 77.12 6.19 -23.68
N MET A 113 75.89 6.01 -23.30
CA MET A 113 75.08 7.01 -22.50
C MET A 113 75.48 7.02 -21.02
N SER A 114 76.17 5.97 -20.53
CA SER A 114 76.66 5.91 -19.12
C SER A 114 77.71 7.03 -18.79
N LEU A 115 78.46 7.44 -19.77
CA LEU A 115 79.44 8.59 -19.60
C LEU A 115 78.68 9.92 -19.48
N TRP A 116 77.56 10.04 -20.18
CA TRP A 116 76.78 11.29 -20.17
C TRP A 116 75.96 11.45 -18.92
N HIS A 117 75.38 10.37 -18.47
CA HIS A 117 74.45 10.36 -17.29
C HIS A 117 75.15 10.01 -15.96
N LYS A 118 76.51 9.76 -15.95
CA LYS A 118 77.25 9.35 -14.77
C LYS A 118 76.65 8.14 -14.01
N GLY A 119 75.97 7.20 -14.74
CA GLY A 119 75.36 6.00 -14.21
C GLY A 119 75.51 4.80 -15.12
N PHE A 120 75.05 3.64 -14.67
CA PHE A 120 75.05 2.43 -15.50
C PHE A 120 73.83 2.44 -16.43
N GLU A 121 73.98 1.90 -17.63
CA GLU A 121 72.88 1.72 -18.60
C GLU A 121 71.87 0.66 -18.10
N GLN A 122 72.37 -0.40 -17.51
CA GLN A 122 71.59 -1.45 -16.91
C GLN A 122 72.30 -2.02 -15.67
N VAL A 123 71.56 -2.18 -14.59
CA VAL A 123 71.95 -2.90 -13.40
C VAL A 123 71.00 -4.03 -13.14
N VAL A 124 71.49 -5.28 -13.10
CA VAL A 124 70.73 -6.47 -12.81
C VAL A 124 71.24 -7.12 -11.53
N ILE A 125 70.36 -7.34 -10.57
CA ILE A 125 70.65 -7.96 -9.28
C ILE A 125 69.93 -9.30 -9.22
N ASP A 126 70.69 -10.38 -9.18
CA ASP A 126 70.11 -11.72 -9.14
C ASP A 126 70.12 -12.24 -7.67
N ALA A 127 68.93 -12.72 -7.27
CA ALA A 127 68.61 -13.33 -5.96
C ALA A 127 69.06 -12.48 -4.76
N PRO A 128 68.77 -11.17 -4.68
CA PRO A 128 69.07 -10.40 -3.48
C PRO A 128 68.18 -10.82 -2.30
N LEU A 129 68.80 -10.83 -1.11
CA LEU A 129 68.07 -10.85 0.17
C LEU A 129 68.11 -9.45 0.75
N VAL A 130 66.97 -8.83 0.92
CA VAL A 130 66.83 -7.49 1.48
C VAL A 130 66.09 -7.57 2.79
N HIS A 131 66.63 -7.06 3.87
CA HIS A 131 65.95 -6.95 5.13
C HIS A 131 65.46 -5.52 5.31
N VAL A 132 64.16 -5.38 5.42
CA VAL A 132 63.48 -4.11 5.76
C VAL A 132 62.94 -4.22 7.18
N ARG A 133 63.25 -3.25 8.01
CA ARG A 133 62.92 -3.29 9.43
C ARG A 133 62.35 -1.92 9.85
N HIS A 134 61.17 -1.95 10.49
CA HIS A 134 60.65 -0.83 11.21
C HIS A 134 60.95 -1.03 12.69
N SER A 135 61.90 -0.24 13.21
CA SER A 135 62.44 -0.42 14.55
C SER A 135 61.50 0.11 15.64
N ALA A 136 61.74 -0.30 16.87
CA ALA A 136 60.92 0.10 18.04
C ALA A 136 60.91 1.65 18.28
N ASP A 137 61.96 2.35 17.85
CA ASP A 137 62.07 3.80 17.92
C ASP A 137 61.45 4.53 16.72
N GLY A 138 60.77 3.82 15.85
CA GLY A 138 60.03 4.37 14.71
C GLY A 138 60.88 4.63 13.48
N ARG A 139 62.12 4.17 13.43
CA ARG A 139 63.01 4.34 12.26
C ARG A 139 62.83 3.20 11.26
N TRP A 140 63.03 3.54 10.01
CA TRP A 140 62.98 2.62 8.89
C TRP A 140 64.40 2.23 8.42
N TRP A 141 64.61 0.95 8.40
CA TRP A 141 65.87 0.39 7.93
C TRP A 141 65.64 -0.49 6.71
N ALA A 142 66.37 -0.27 5.62
CA ALA A 142 66.32 -1.12 4.45
C ALA A 142 67.76 -1.53 4.10
N ALA A 143 68.01 -2.83 4.02
CA ALA A 143 69.29 -3.36 3.78
C ALA A 143 70.36 -2.82 4.75
N GLY A 144 70.05 -2.53 6.00
CA GLY A 144 70.91 -1.98 7.01
C GLY A 144 71.20 -0.46 6.93
N LEU A 145 70.58 0.21 5.97
CA LEU A 145 70.63 1.64 5.80
C LEU A 145 69.45 2.31 6.45
N ASP A 146 69.59 3.45 7.14
CA ASP A 146 68.50 4.25 7.65
C ASP A 146 67.82 4.98 6.48
N VAL A 147 66.58 4.56 6.18
CA VAL A 147 65.72 5.15 5.14
C VAL A 147 64.53 5.92 5.71
N SER A 148 64.62 6.24 7.01
CA SER A 148 63.57 7.02 7.68
C SER A 148 63.35 8.35 6.99
N PRO A 149 62.12 8.83 6.86
CA PRO A 149 61.80 10.18 6.39
C PRO A 149 62.31 11.19 7.43
N LYS A 150 63.58 11.61 7.35
CA LYS A 150 64.13 12.70 8.15
C LYS A 150 64.10 13.96 7.32
N ASP A 151 63.76 15.07 7.98
CA ASP A 151 63.92 16.38 7.42
C ASP A 151 65.27 16.56 6.78
N GLU A 152 65.28 16.83 5.47
CA GLU A 152 66.41 17.33 4.66
C GLU A 152 67.70 16.47 4.54
N SER A 153 67.78 15.26 5.04
CA SER A 153 69.00 14.41 4.82
C SER A 153 69.07 13.88 3.42
N ASP A 154 70.17 14.15 2.78
CA ASP A 154 70.57 13.77 1.44
C ASP A 154 70.62 12.24 1.30
N SER A 155 69.60 11.61 0.74
CA SER A 155 69.62 10.15 0.45
C SER A 155 70.41 9.89 -0.84
N ALA A 156 71.74 10.00 -0.76
CA ALA A 156 72.63 9.72 -1.88
C ALA A 156 72.37 8.35 -2.57
N GLY A 157 71.95 7.36 -1.79
CA GLY A 157 71.57 6.04 -2.27
C GLY A 157 70.25 6.03 -3.13
N ALA A 158 69.26 6.75 -2.72
CA ALA A 158 68.01 6.85 -3.50
C ALA A 158 68.24 7.63 -4.80
N ARG A 159 69.05 8.70 -4.77
CA ARG A 159 69.43 9.45 -5.98
C ARG A 159 70.19 8.58 -6.95
N TRP A 160 71.20 7.84 -6.46
CA TRP A 160 71.93 6.90 -7.31
C TRP A 160 71.01 5.86 -7.94
N LEU A 161 70.08 5.28 -7.18
CA LEU A 161 69.15 4.27 -7.66
C LEU A 161 68.22 4.83 -8.73
N LEU A 162 67.68 6.04 -8.56
CA LEU A 162 66.83 6.71 -9.52
C LEU A 162 67.58 7.27 -10.74
N ALA A 163 68.88 7.46 -10.64
CA ALA A 163 69.71 7.92 -11.73
C ALA A 163 70.03 6.81 -12.78
N GLN A 164 69.83 5.53 -12.44
CA GLN A 164 70.09 4.43 -13.37
C GLN A 164 69.08 4.41 -14.50
N THR A 165 69.53 4.08 -15.73
CA THR A 165 68.62 3.96 -16.89
C THR A 165 67.69 2.75 -16.74
N GLU A 166 68.25 1.62 -16.29
CA GLU A 166 67.49 0.44 -15.93
C GLU A 166 68.08 -0.29 -14.73
N LEU A 167 67.25 -0.57 -13.72
CA LEU A 167 67.60 -1.44 -12.60
C LEU A 167 66.64 -2.62 -12.58
N ALA A 168 67.16 -3.84 -12.60
CA ALA A 168 66.33 -5.06 -12.55
C ALA A 168 66.74 -5.96 -11.38
N VAL A 169 65.78 -6.40 -10.59
CA VAL A 169 65.95 -7.43 -9.55
C VAL A 169 65.25 -8.70 -10.01
N ARG A 170 65.92 -9.85 -9.89
CA ARG A 170 65.37 -11.16 -10.29
C ARG A 170 65.52 -12.16 -9.16
N GLY A 171 64.41 -12.80 -8.82
CA GLY A 171 64.36 -13.89 -7.84
C GLY A 171 64.70 -13.48 -6.41
N GLY A 172 64.56 -12.21 -6.07
CA GLY A 172 64.86 -11.68 -4.74
C GLY A 172 63.97 -12.23 -3.63
N ARG A 173 64.46 -12.05 -2.38
CA ARG A 173 63.69 -12.28 -1.15
C ARG A 173 63.70 -11.01 -0.34
N LEU A 174 62.54 -10.62 0.23
CA LEU A 174 62.38 -9.47 1.10
C LEU A 174 61.93 -9.96 2.47
N LEU A 175 62.73 -9.66 3.49
CA LEU A 175 62.39 -9.93 4.88
C LEU A 175 61.85 -8.64 5.48
N TRP A 176 60.62 -8.68 5.97
CA TRP A 176 59.98 -7.57 6.65
C TRP A 176 59.85 -7.83 8.15
N THR A 177 60.34 -6.93 8.99
CA THR A 177 60.22 -7.02 10.43
C THR A 177 59.65 -5.70 11.02
N ASN A 178 58.60 -5.80 11.77
CA ASN A 178 58.06 -4.66 12.54
C ASN A 178 58.26 -4.90 14.05
N GLU A 179 59.21 -4.18 14.63
CA GLU A 179 59.56 -4.31 16.05
C GLU A 179 58.54 -3.66 17.00
N GLN A 180 57.71 -2.76 16.50
CA GLN A 180 56.67 -2.11 17.29
C GLN A 180 55.46 -3.04 17.55
N GLN A 181 55.23 -4.01 16.67
CA GLN A 181 54.12 -4.96 16.77
C GLN A 181 54.53 -6.40 17.14
N GLY A 182 55.78 -6.55 17.61
CA GLY A 182 56.39 -7.87 17.89
C GLY A 182 57.35 -8.27 16.80
N GLN A 183 58.45 -8.98 17.16
CA GLN A 183 59.57 -9.29 16.27
C GLN A 183 59.31 -10.39 15.21
N ASN A 184 58.07 -10.49 14.69
CA ASN A 184 57.76 -11.46 13.67
C ASN A 184 58.28 -11.00 12.29
N THR A 185 59.22 -11.76 11.70
CA THR A 185 59.72 -11.49 10.38
C THR A 185 58.86 -12.19 9.33
N VAL A 186 58.38 -11.42 8.36
CA VAL A 186 57.58 -11.90 7.21
C VAL A 186 58.49 -11.99 5.97
N GLU A 187 58.52 -13.11 5.31
CA GLU A 187 59.31 -13.30 4.10
C GLU A 187 58.43 -13.21 2.84
N PHE A 188 58.80 -12.28 1.95
CA PHE A 188 58.28 -12.21 0.60
C PHE A 188 59.30 -12.85 -0.36
N THR A 189 58.84 -13.80 -1.18
CA THR A 189 59.68 -14.56 -2.09
C THR A 189 59.41 -14.19 -3.56
N GLY A 190 60.29 -14.61 -4.46
CA GLY A 190 60.08 -14.42 -5.89
C GLY A 190 60.01 -12.93 -6.28
N VAL A 191 60.73 -12.07 -5.54
CA VAL A 191 60.73 -10.62 -5.80
C VAL A 191 61.37 -10.35 -7.16
N GLN A 192 60.58 -9.71 -8.05
CA GLN A 192 61.07 -9.22 -9.35
C GLN A 192 60.74 -7.73 -9.41
N ALA A 193 61.79 -6.91 -9.60
CA ALA A 193 61.60 -5.47 -9.70
C ALA A 193 62.31 -4.96 -10.97
N VAL A 194 61.68 -4.00 -11.63
CA VAL A 194 62.31 -3.28 -12.75
C VAL A 194 62.03 -1.81 -12.57
N LEU A 195 63.06 -1.00 -12.51
CA LEU A 195 63.01 0.46 -12.54
C LEU A 195 63.64 0.97 -13.81
N ARG A 196 62.94 1.81 -14.56
CA ARG A 196 63.45 2.42 -15.79
C ARG A 196 63.29 3.92 -15.75
N ARG A 197 64.28 4.59 -16.34
CA ARG A 197 64.27 6.07 -16.51
C ARG A 197 64.38 6.39 -18.00
N GLN A 198 63.49 7.22 -18.50
CA GLN A 198 63.51 7.83 -19.84
C GLN A 198 63.34 9.34 -19.76
N GLY A 199 64.46 10.06 -19.84
CA GLY A 199 64.46 11.51 -19.55
C GLY A 199 64.03 11.78 -18.08
N ASP A 200 62.97 12.55 -17.91
CA ASP A 200 62.42 12.88 -16.58
C ASP A 200 61.31 11.90 -16.12
N THR A 201 60.96 10.95 -16.96
CA THR A 201 59.94 9.93 -16.65
C THR A 201 60.59 8.68 -16.08
N HIS A 202 60.07 8.22 -14.97
CA HIS A 202 60.41 6.97 -14.32
C HIS A 202 59.25 5.98 -14.41
N SER A 203 59.57 4.72 -14.60
CA SER A 203 58.61 3.61 -14.51
C SER A 203 59.17 2.51 -13.61
N ALA A 204 58.33 2.01 -12.71
CA ALA A 204 58.71 0.90 -11.84
C ALA A 204 57.70 -0.22 -11.91
N ARG A 205 58.18 -1.45 -11.83
CA ARG A 205 57.36 -2.65 -11.64
C ARG A 205 57.98 -3.51 -10.56
N LEU A 206 57.15 -3.98 -9.65
CA LEU A 206 57.50 -4.89 -8.59
C LEU A 206 56.46 -6.04 -8.53
N ASP A 207 56.94 -7.24 -8.76
CA ASP A 207 56.17 -8.47 -8.54
C ASP A 207 56.76 -9.19 -7.31
N LEU A 208 55.95 -9.61 -6.37
CA LEU A 208 56.38 -10.32 -5.17
C LEU A 208 55.34 -11.36 -4.74
N LYS A 209 55.80 -12.43 -4.10
CA LYS A 209 54.95 -13.48 -3.54
C LYS A 209 54.96 -13.36 -2.00
N PRO A 210 53.87 -12.99 -1.38
CA PRO A 210 53.71 -13.00 0.07
C PRO A 210 53.66 -14.45 0.58
N PRO A 211 53.73 -14.68 1.91
CA PRO A 211 53.40 -15.97 2.51
C PRO A 211 52.00 -16.43 2.08
N VAL A 212 51.77 -17.72 1.98
CA VAL A 212 50.47 -18.30 1.53
C VAL A 212 49.31 -17.81 2.36
N ALA A 213 49.52 -17.58 3.67
CA ALA A 213 48.50 -17.02 4.56
C ALA A 213 48.10 -15.56 4.22
N TRP A 214 48.88 -14.83 3.43
CA TRP A 214 48.59 -13.44 3.03
C TRP A 214 47.92 -13.32 1.67
N GLY A 215 47.93 -14.39 0.87
CA GLY A 215 47.33 -14.44 -0.45
C GLY A 215 48.28 -14.87 -1.55
N GLU A 216 48.00 -14.43 -2.76
CA GLU A 216 48.78 -14.75 -3.96
C GLU A 216 49.77 -13.62 -4.33
N ALA A 217 50.47 -13.80 -5.45
CA ALA A 217 51.44 -12.84 -5.93
C ALA A 217 50.83 -11.44 -6.16
N VAL A 218 51.51 -10.44 -5.64
CA VAL A 218 51.12 -9.02 -5.75
C VAL A 218 52.03 -8.36 -6.79
N ARG A 219 51.42 -7.53 -7.64
CA ARG A 219 52.09 -6.70 -8.62
C ARG A 219 51.87 -5.25 -8.34
N LEU A 220 52.93 -4.47 -8.28
CA LEU A 220 52.93 -3.01 -8.22
C LEU A 220 53.55 -2.45 -9.49
N GLN A 221 52.95 -1.43 -10.06
CA GLN A 221 53.48 -0.68 -11.20
C GLN A 221 53.34 0.81 -10.89
N ALA A 222 54.35 1.58 -11.17
CA ALA A 222 54.34 3.03 -10.98
C ALA A 222 54.98 3.73 -12.18
N ASN A 223 54.38 4.86 -12.57
CA ASN A 223 54.93 5.77 -13.57
C ASN A 223 54.82 7.20 -12.99
N TRP A 224 55.96 7.89 -12.99
CA TRP A 224 56.01 9.24 -12.43
C TRP A 224 57.05 10.13 -13.15
N THR A 225 56.86 11.41 -13.01
CA THR A 225 57.79 12.45 -13.42
C THR A 225 58.22 13.26 -12.21
N ASN A 226 59.49 13.77 -12.20
CA ASN A 226 59.90 14.74 -11.21
C ASN A 226 59.57 16.15 -11.73
N THR A 227 58.88 16.96 -10.93
CA THR A 227 58.50 18.31 -11.32
C THR A 227 59.57 19.34 -11.01
N GLU A 228 60.50 19.04 -10.12
CA GLU A 228 61.64 19.90 -9.78
C GLU A 228 62.95 19.09 -9.66
N ASP A 229 64.09 19.65 -10.09
CA ASP A 229 65.42 19.06 -9.95
C ASP A 229 65.96 19.30 -8.52
N THR A 230 65.14 19.14 -7.52
CA THR A 230 65.56 19.33 -6.13
C THR A 230 66.15 18.05 -5.58
N LEU A 231 67.33 18.08 -5.21
CA LEU A 231 68.14 16.98 -4.68
C LEU A 231 67.80 16.56 -3.25
N LYS A 232 66.76 17.16 -2.68
CA LYS A 232 66.25 16.91 -1.33
C LYS A 232 64.87 16.24 -1.44
N ALA A 233 64.63 15.10 -0.81
CA ALA A 233 63.39 14.33 -0.78
C ALA A 233 62.73 14.10 -2.17
N PRO A 234 63.37 13.33 -3.09
CA PRO A 234 62.93 13.20 -4.47
C PRO A 234 61.48 12.71 -4.63
N TRP A 235 60.96 11.98 -3.66
CA TRP A 235 59.55 11.49 -3.67
C TRP A 235 58.53 12.58 -3.38
N ALA A 236 58.92 13.72 -2.73
CA ALA A 236 58.03 14.84 -2.43
C ALA A 236 57.60 15.62 -3.68
N HIS A 237 58.22 15.37 -4.83
CA HIS A 237 57.93 16.07 -6.09
C HIS A 237 57.50 15.12 -7.20
N TRP A 238 57.01 13.90 -6.83
CA TRP A 238 56.53 12.94 -7.80
C TRP A 238 55.10 13.25 -8.24
N ASP A 239 54.93 13.45 -9.54
CA ASP A 239 53.61 13.47 -10.17
C ASP A 239 53.49 12.20 -11.03
N GLY A 240 52.49 11.35 -10.70
CA GLY A 240 52.43 10.07 -11.37
C GLY A 240 51.24 9.19 -10.94
N THR A 241 51.34 7.93 -11.36
CA THR A 241 50.29 6.92 -11.04
C THR A 241 50.95 5.65 -10.51
N VAL A 242 50.35 5.05 -9.52
CA VAL A 242 50.69 3.73 -8.97
C VAL A 242 49.52 2.78 -9.23
N HIS A 243 49.79 1.64 -9.78
CA HIS A 243 48.83 0.55 -9.97
C HIS A 243 49.26 -0.67 -9.15
N ALA A 244 48.36 -1.15 -8.30
CA ALA A 244 48.53 -2.37 -7.52
C ALA A 244 47.51 -3.43 -7.97
N MET A 245 47.96 -4.67 -8.08
CA MET A 245 47.14 -5.81 -8.46
C MET A 245 47.47 -7.00 -7.56
N ALA A 246 46.45 -7.55 -6.92
CA ALA A 246 46.52 -8.75 -6.12
C ALA A 246 45.30 -9.65 -6.44
N PRO A 247 45.51 -10.79 -7.11
CA PRO A 247 44.41 -11.69 -7.48
C PRO A 247 43.69 -12.30 -6.27
N VAL A 248 44.46 -12.57 -5.22
CA VAL A 248 43.97 -13.01 -3.91
C VAL A 248 44.75 -12.30 -2.80
N ILE A 249 44.05 -11.56 -1.96
CA ILE A 249 44.63 -10.89 -0.79
C ILE A 249 43.77 -11.23 0.44
N ASN A 250 44.44 -11.63 1.53
CA ASN A 250 43.82 -11.80 2.84
C ASN A 250 43.97 -10.53 3.63
N THR A 251 42.85 -9.88 4.01
CA THR A 251 42.85 -8.49 4.53
C THR A 251 43.64 -8.30 5.81
N GLN A 252 43.46 -9.18 6.79
CA GLN A 252 44.04 -9.02 8.14
C GLN A 252 45.55 -8.81 8.15
N PRO A 253 46.35 -9.64 7.49
CA PRO A 253 47.84 -9.48 7.47
C PRO A 253 48.28 -8.18 6.81
N TRP A 254 47.61 -7.76 5.71
CA TRP A 254 47.95 -6.54 4.99
C TRP A 254 47.58 -5.29 5.75
N LEU A 255 46.46 -5.28 6.48
CA LEU A 255 46.05 -4.17 7.36
C LEU A 255 47.07 -3.96 8.48
N SER A 256 47.62 -5.01 9.07
CA SER A 256 48.67 -4.88 10.07
C SER A 256 49.95 -4.22 9.51
N LEU A 257 50.20 -4.41 8.24
CA LEU A 257 51.33 -3.76 7.53
C LEU A 257 51.02 -2.28 7.23
N LEU A 258 49.76 -1.95 6.89
CA LEU A 258 49.32 -0.57 6.64
C LEU A 258 49.18 0.26 7.92
N ALA A 259 48.92 -0.37 9.05
CA ALA A 259 48.77 0.30 10.36
C ALA A 259 50.05 0.99 10.87
N VAL A 260 51.16 0.79 10.15
CA VAL A 260 52.44 1.47 10.41
C VAL A 260 52.38 2.98 9.98
N TRP A 261 51.41 3.33 9.11
CA TRP A 261 51.20 4.75 8.71
C TRP A 261 50.32 5.49 9.71
N PRO A 262 50.81 6.61 10.33
CA PRO A 262 50.06 7.33 11.36
C PRO A 262 48.73 7.93 10.89
N GLU A 263 48.56 8.13 9.59
CA GLU A 263 47.39 8.76 8.97
C GLU A 263 46.35 7.73 8.50
N ALA A 264 46.55 6.44 8.76
CA ALA A 264 45.55 5.43 8.37
C ALA A 264 44.28 5.58 9.22
N PRO A 265 43.06 5.61 8.62
CA PRO A 265 41.83 5.77 9.39
C PRO A 265 41.62 4.56 10.33
N HIS A 266 41.55 4.83 11.64
CA HIS A 266 41.38 3.82 12.70
C HIS A 266 39.94 3.32 12.88
N VAL A 267 39.11 3.51 11.87
CA VAL A 267 37.63 3.27 11.98
C VAL A 267 37.26 1.80 12.08
N VAL A 268 38.13 0.88 11.70
CA VAL A 268 37.84 -0.57 11.74
C VAL A 268 39.02 -1.34 12.31
N THR A 269 38.86 -1.92 13.48
CA THR A 269 39.96 -2.58 14.19
C THR A 269 40.26 -3.99 13.68
N HIS A 270 39.26 -4.69 13.18
CA HIS A 270 39.38 -6.06 12.66
C HIS A 270 38.62 -6.23 11.38
N VAL A 271 39.33 -6.52 10.28
CA VAL A 271 38.74 -6.88 8.99
C VAL A 271 39.34 -8.20 8.54
N ASP A 272 38.52 -9.21 8.36
CA ASP A 272 38.89 -10.53 7.89
C ASP A 272 38.15 -10.90 6.60
N GLY A 273 38.88 -11.38 5.63
CA GLY A 273 38.33 -11.79 4.34
C GLY A 273 39.43 -11.99 3.30
N SER A 274 39.06 -12.64 2.22
CA SER A 274 39.94 -12.81 1.08
C SER A 274 39.24 -12.44 -0.21
N GLY A 275 39.98 -11.75 -1.09
CA GLY A 275 39.39 -11.29 -2.35
C GLY A 275 40.45 -10.77 -3.31
N ALA A 276 39.98 -10.34 -4.48
CA ALA A 276 40.84 -9.70 -5.47
C ALA A 276 40.80 -8.18 -5.31
N LEU A 277 41.95 -7.55 -5.47
CA LEU A 277 42.12 -6.11 -5.41
C LEU A 277 42.88 -5.62 -6.64
N GLN A 278 42.32 -4.60 -7.30
CA GLN A 278 43.10 -3.76 -8.22
C GLN A 278 42.97 -2.31 -7.79
N ALA A 279 44.05 -1.60 -7.62
CA ALA A 279 44.10 -0.22 -7.17
C ALA A 279 44.95 0.66 -8.07
N TRP A 280 44.47 1.85 -8.36
CA TRP A 280 45.18 2.93 -9.05
C TRP A 280 45.23 4.14 -8.12
N VAL A 281 46.41 4.63 -7.86
CA VAL A 281 46.61 5.82 -7.04
C VAL A 281 47.30 6.88 -7.89
N THR A 282 46.72 8.07 -7.95
CA THR A 282 47.33 9.24 -8.57
C THR A 282 48.06 10.06 -7.51
N LEU A 283 49.33 10.32 -7.76
CA LEU A 283 50.18 11.15 -6.90
C LEU A 283 50.38 12.51 -7.54
N LYS A 284 50.36 13.54 -6.74
CA LYS A 284 50.75 14.89 -7.11
C LYS A 284 51.62 15.49 -5.99
N GLN A 285 52.80 15.96 -6.36
CA GLN A 285 53.81 16.43 -5.37
C GLN A 285 54.05 15.38 -4.26
N GLY A 286 54.14 14.10 -4.63
CA GLY A 286 54.32 12.99 -3.71
C GLY A 286 53.12 12.60 -2.83
N GLN A 287 52.05 13.38 -2.87
CA GLN A 287 50.87 13.15 -2.08
C GLN A 287 49.79 12.44 -2.90
N PRO A 288 49.04 11.46 -2.33
CA PRO A 288 47.93 10.86 -3.01
C PRO A 288 46.82 11.87 -3.20
N GLN A 289 46.37 12.05 -4.44
CA GLN A 289 45.25 12.97 -4.79
C GLN A 289 43.98 12.21 -5.10
N ALA A 290 44.13 11.01 -5.70
CA ALA A 290 43.01 10.16 -6.01
C ALA A 290 43.38 8.69 -5.94
N ALA A 291 42.45 7.86 -5.55
CA ALA A 291 42.59 6.40 -5.65
C ALA A 291 41.31 5.80 -6.29
N THR A 292 41.54 4.82 -7.16
CA THR A 292 40.45 3.98 -7.69
C THR A 292 40.79 2.53 -7.31
N VAL A 293 39.82 1.85 -6.70
CA VAL A 293 39.98 0.47 -6.22
C VAL A 293 38.86 -0.38 -6.78
N ASP A 294 39.19 -1.38 -7.54
CA ASP A 294 38.28 -2.44 -8.00
C ASP A 294 38.32 -3.58 -6.98
N LEU A 295 37.18 -3.88 -6.41
CA LEU A 295 36.98 -4.83 -5.32
C LEU A 295 36.19 -6.04 -5.80
N ASN A 296 36.69 -7.24 -5.40
CA ASN A 296 35.96 -8.50 -5.55
C ASN A 296 36.20 -9.39 -4.34
N TRP A 297 35.38 -9.25 -3.31
CA TRP A 297 35.46 -10.00 -2.05
C TRP A 297 34.31 -11.00 -1.94
N PRO A 298 34.56 -12.30 -2.07
CA PRO A 298 33.52 -13.31 -1.84
C PRO A 298 32.94 -13.28 -0.43
N ILE A 299 33.80 -13.03 0.56
CA ILE A 299 33.41 -12.90 1.98
C ILE A 299 34.27 -11.82 2.62
N LEU A 300 33.64 -10.88 3.31
CA LEU A 300 34.27 -9.86 4.13
C LEU A 300 33.59 -9.84 5.52
N ARG A 301 34.40 -9.92 6.58
CA ARG A 301 33.94 -9.81 7.97
C ARG A 301 34.66 -8.64 8.61
N TRP A 302 33.97 -7.92 9.49
CA TRP A 302 34.58 -6.83 10.26
C TRP A 302 33.94 -6.65 11.62
N GLN A 303 34.68 -6.03 12.51
CA GLN A 303 34.24 -5.58 13.83
C GLN A 303 34.70 -4.14 14.04
N THR A 304 33.83 -3.30 14.60
CA THR A 304 34.16 -1.92 14.96
C THR A 304 35.03 -1.86 16.21
N GLU A 305 34.79 -2.78 17.16
CA GLU A 305 35.57 -2.92 18.41
C GLU A 305 35.73 -4.42 18.73
N ALA A 306 36.74 -4.75 19.54
CA ALA A 306 37.09 -6.13 19.86
C ALA A 306 35.94 -6.97 20.49
N GLN A 307 34.96 -6.34 21.10
CA GLN A 307 33.78 -6.98 21.72
C GLN A 307 32.49 -6.75 20.92
N ALA A 308 32.55 -5.99 19.83
CA ALA A 308 31.39 -5.74 18.96
C ALA A 308 30.98 -7.01 18.19
N PRO A 309 29.74 -7.10 17.74
CA PRO A 309 29.31 -8.17 16.83
C PRO A 309 30.16 -8.24 15.57
N VAL A 310 30.44 -9.45 15.11
CA VAL A 310 31.12 -9.67 13.80
C VAL A 310 30.08 -9.49 12.70
N HIS A 311 30.25 -8.50 11.86
CA HIS A 311 29.45 -8.28 10.68
C HIS A 311 30.01 -9.02 9.47
N ARG A 312 29.13 -9.45 8.57
CA ARG A 312 29.49 -10.22 7.38
C ARG A 312 28.82 -9.68 6.13
N LEU A 313 29.62 -9.46 5.08
CA LEU A 313 29.15 -9.27 3.71
C LEU A 313 29.66 -10.41 2.83
N SER A 314 28.87 -10.77 1.84
CA SER A 314 29.25 -11.76 0.83
C SER A 314 29.12 -11.15 -0.56
N ASP A 315 29.88 -11.68 -1.53
CA ASP A 315 29.88 -11.24 -2.95
C ASP A 315 30.04 -9.72 -3.13
N LEU A 316 30.88 -9.09 -2.29
CA LEU A 316 31.17 -7.65 -2.41
C LEU A 316 31.97 -7.38 -3.69
N LYS A 317 31.37 -6.64 -4.62
CA LYS A 317 31.97 -6.23 -5.89
C LYS A 317 31.63 -4.78 -6.18
N GLY A 318 32.59 -4.07 -6.76
CA GLY A 318 32.38 -2.69 -7.18
C GLY A 318 33.68 -1.93 -7.32
N VAL A 319 33.60 -0.73 -7.85
CA VAL A 319 34.73 0.19 -7.99
C VAL A 319 34.53 1.35 -7.02
N VAL A 320 35.51 1.54 -6.13
CA VAL A 320 35.57 2.67 -5.20
C VAL A 320 36.56 3.68 -5.73
N ARG A 321 36.14 4.95 -5.81
CA ARG A 321 37.03 6.07 -6.13
C ARG A 321 37.00 7.05 -4.97
N ALA A 322 38.17 7.43 -4.53
CA ALA A 322 38.37 8.47 -3.52
C ALA A 322 39.26 9.57 -4.08
N GLU A 323 38.93 10.82 -3.81
CA GLU A 323 39.65 12.03 -4.20
C GLU A 323 39.92 12.85 -2.94
N TRP A 324 41.15 13.30 -2.79
CA TRP A 324 41.62 14.13 -1.66
C TRP A 324 42.15 15.45 -2.18
N GLY A 325 42.10 16.50 -1.33
CA GLY A 325 42.59 17.85 -1.63
C GLY A 325 41.66 18.91 -1.09
N GLU A 326 41.32 19.89 -1.90
CA GLU A 326 40.34 20.93 -1.55
C GLU A 326 38.96 20.39 -1.25
N ARG A 327 38.67 19.20 -1.77
CA ARG A 327 37.45 18.42 -1.54
C ARG A 327 37.82 16.99 -1.22
N LEU A 328 37.03 16.38 -0.35
CA LEU A 328 37.06 14.94 -0.13
C LEU A 328 35.83 14.36 -0.84
N ALA A 329 36.07 13.50 -1.84
CA ALA A 329 34.99 12.84 -2.53
C ALA A 329 35.22 11.32 -2.55
N VAL A 330 34.17 10.55 -2.26
CA VAL A 330 34.17 9.09 -2.38
C VAL A 330 33.01 8.69 -3.26
N SER A 331 33.28 7.91 -4.29
CA SER A 331 32.24 7.35 -5.15
C SER A 331 32.38 5.84 -5.28
N PHE A 332 31.25 5.21 -5.45
CA PHE A 332 31.09 3.78 -5.63
C PHE A 332 30.38 3.53 -6.96
N ASP A 333 31.00 2.80 -7.85
CA ASP A 333 30.42 2.40 -9.13
C ASP A 333 30.03 0.92 -9.09
N ARG A 334 28.80 0.59 -9.47
CA ARG A 334 28.28 -0.77 -9.58
C ARG A 334 28.54 -1.61 -8.32
N LEU A 335 28.32 -1.00 -7.15
CA LEU A 335 28.49 -1.70 -5.89
C LEU A 335 27.39 -2.74 -5.72
N SER A 336 27.80 -3.98 -5.52
CA SER A 336 26.90 -5.11 -5.24
C SER A 336 27.44 -5.93 -4.09
N LEU A 337 26.56 -6.41 -3.24
CA LEU A 337 26.88 -7.25 -2.10
C LEU A 337 25.67 -8.06 -1.67
N VAL A 338 25.89 -9.07 -0.85
CA VAL A 338 24.86 -9.83 -0.15
C VAL A 338 25.02 -9.58 1.35
N THR A 339 23.96 -9.15 2.00
CA THR A 339 23.95 -8.87 3.44
C THR A 339 24.05 -10.13 4.27
N GLU A 340 24.24 -10.00 5.56
CA GLU A 340 24.28 -11.13 6.51
C GLU A 340 22.97 -11.95 6.51
N THR A 341 21.83 -11.30 6.24
CA THR A 341 20.53 -11.93 6.11
C THR A 341 20.30 -12.63 4.76
N GLY A 342 21.27 -12.59 3.87
CA GLY A 342 21.20 -13.22 2.54
C GLY A 342 20.50 -12.37 1.49
N LEU A 343 20.17 -11.11 1.79
CA LEU A 343 19.54 -10.20 0.83
C LEU A 343 20.57 -9.54 -0.09
N PRO A 344 20.39 -9.60 -1.41
CA PRO A 344 21.29 -8.92 -2.35
C PRO A 344 21.01 -7.40 -2.35
N TRP A 345 22.07 -6.61 -2.27
CA TRP A 345 22.01 -5.17 -2.43
C TRP A 345 22.81 -4.71 -3.64
N ARG A 346 22.29 -3.70 -4.34
CA ARG A 346 22.93 -3.14 -5.53
C ARG A 346 22.74 -1.64 -5.59
N SER A 347 23.77 -0.96 -6.06
CA SER A 347 23.70 0.43 -6.48
C SER A 347 24.44 0.60 -7.81
N ASP A 348 23.90 1.42 -8.70
CA ASP A 348 24.58 1.70 -9.96
C ASP A 348 25.71 2.70 -9.70
N TRP A 349 25.44 3.73 -8.91
CA TRP A 349 26.42 4.76 -8.56
C TRP A 349 26.03 5.50 -7.29
N LEU A 350 27.02 5.78 -6.45
CA LEU A 350 26.89 6.54 -5.21
C LEU A 350 28.11 7.44 -5.09
N ARG A 351 27.91 8.74 -4.78
CA ARG A 351 29.00 9.70 -4.53
C ARG A 351 28.69 10.54 -3.30
N LEU A 352 29.63 10.60 -2.40
CA LEU A 352 29.64 11.53 -1.26
C LEU A 352 30.81 12.49 -1.47
N GLU A 353 30.53 13.78 -1.45
CA GLU A 353 31.53 14.84 -1.58
C GLU A 353 31.42 15.79 -0.40
N ARG A 354 32.54 16.08 0.25
CA ARG A 354 32.65 17.08 1.31
C ARG A 354 33.61 18.19 0.87
N ARG A 355 33.11 19.42 0.92
CA ARG A 355 33.89 20.65 0.71
C ARG A 355 33.97 21.39 2.02
N ARG A 356 35.20 21.62 2.52
CA ARG A 356 35.44 22.43 3.69
C ARG A 356 35.72 23.88 3.28
N SER A 357 35.27 24.83 4.10
CA SER A 357 35.64 26.23 3.98
C SER A 357 37.15 26.41 4.27
N ALA A 358 37.72 27.50 3.79
CA ALA A 358 39.15 27.80 3.98
C ALA A 358 39.57 27.95 5.46
N ASP A 359 38.66 28.36 6.33
CA ASP A 359 38.84 28.44 7.78
C ASP A 359 38.64 27.10 8.51
N GLY A 360 38.16 26.07 7.81
CA GLY A 360 37.86 24.74 8.36
C GLY A 360 36.69 24.67 9.31
N LEU A 361 35.94 25.77 9.50
CA LEU A 361 34.83 25.86 10.44
C LEU A 361 33.46 25.48 9.83
N GLN A 362 33.40 25.36 8.50
CA GLN A 362 32.19 24.95 7.80
C GLN A 362 32.49 23.85 6.78
N ALA A 363 31.53 23.02 6.51
CA ALA A 363 31.56 22.10 5.38
C ALA A 363 30.18 21.94 4.73
N THR A 364 30.22 21.70 3.44
CA THR A 364 29.07 21.33 2.65
C THR A 364 29.28 19.89 2.20
N ASP A 365 28.34 19.03 2.55
CA ASP A 365 28.26 17.68 2.05
C ASP A 365 27.24 17.58 0.91
N GLU A 366 27.59 16.86 -0.11
CA GLU A 366 26.73 16.53 -1.25
C GLU A 366 26.70 15.02 -1.43
N LEU A 367 25.50 14.44 -1.42
CA LEU A 367 25.24 13.03 -1.70
C LEU A 367 24.53 12.93 -3.04
N GLN A 368 25.10 12.18 -3.94
CA GLN A 368 24.48 11.80 -5.21
C GLN A 368 24.37 10.28 -5.28
N ALA A 369 23.21 9.78 -5.68
CA ALA A 369 22.98 8.34 -5.77
C ALA A 369 22.12 7.99 -7.00
N ARG A 370 22.40 6.86 -7.60
CA ARG A 370 21.63 6.27 -8.70
C ARG A 370 21.49 4.79 -8.53
N GLY A 371 20.27 4.28 -8.78
CA GLY A 371 20.01 2.86 -8.80
C GLY A 371 20.22 2.16 -7.45
N VAL A 372 19.92 2.83 -6.34
CA VAL A 372 20.08 2.29 -4.98
C VAL A 372 18.82 1.58 -4.55
N ASP A 373 18.94 0.33 -4.11
CA ASP A 373 17.85 -0.47 -3.55
C ASP A 373 17.67 -0.12 -2.06
N LEU A 374 16.48 0.33 -1.69
CA LEU A 374 16.13 0.71 -0.31
C LEU A 374 15.75 -0.49 0.56
N SER A 375 15.29 -1.60 -0.03
CA SER A 375 14.75 -2.74 0.71
C SER A 375 15.75 -3.43 1.64
N THR A 376 17.04 -3.22 1.39
CA THR A 376 18.13 -3.81 2.16
C THR A 376 18.98 -2.77 2.90
N LEU A 377 18.53 -1.50 2.93
CA LEU A 377 19.24 -0.47 3.67
C LEU A 377 19.23 -0.71 5.17
N GLU A 378 18.13 -1.17 5.71
CA GLU A 378 18.00 -1.44 7.14
C GLU A 378 18.98 -2.54 7.63
N PRO A 379 19.05 -3.73 7.02
CA PRO A 379 20.04 -4.73 7.38
C PRO A 379 21.49 -4.27 7.21
N LEU A 380 21.75 -3.42 6.22
CA LEU A 380 23.07 -2.81 6.03
C LEU A 380 23.38 -1.78 7.12
N ALA A 381 22.43 -0.91 7.39
CA ALA A 381 22.59 0.19 8.33
C ALA A 381 22.79 -0.31 9.78
N ARG A 382 22.17 -1.42 10.15
CA ARG A 382 22.38 -2.08 11.46
C ARG A 382 23.82 -2.55 11.67
N GLN A 383 24.63 -2.64 10.61
CA GLN A 383 26.04 -3.01 10.68
C GLN A 383 26.95 -1.81 11.01
N PHE A 384 26.38 -0.60 11.08
CA PHE A 384 27.09 0.62 11.40
C PHE A 384 26.52 1.25 12.68
N VAL A 385 27.39 1.99 13.41
CA VAL A 385 26.93 2.76 14.56
C VAL A 385 26.20 4.01 14.05
N LEU A 386 24.85 3.99 14.16
CA LEU A 386 24.00 5.08 13.73
C LEU A 386 23.52 5.91 14.94
N PRO A 387 23.22 7.20 14.76
CA PRO A 387 22.54 8.02 15.77
C PRO A 387 21.22 7.38 16.21
N VAL A 388 20.89 7.46 17.50
CA VAL A 388 19.70 6.84 18.11
C VAL A 388 18.41 7.18 17.35
N ALA A 389 18.26 8.47 16.95
CA ALA A 389 17.08 8.92 16.20
C ALA A 389 16.91 8.20 14.83
N ILE A 390 18.01 7.86 14.16
CA ILE A 390 17.97 7.09 12.90
C ILE A 390 17.62 5.64 13.18
N GLN A 391 18.16 5.04 14.24
CA GLN A 391 17.84 3.68 14.65
C GLN A 391 16.36 3.54 15.00
N GLU A 392 15.78 4.47 15.76
CA GLU A 392 14.37 4.52 16.10
C GLU A 392 13.48 4.68 14.85
N ALA A 393 13.87 5.56 13.94
CA ALA A 393 13.18 5.76 12.67
C ALA A 393 13.16 4.47 11.83
N MET A 394 14.29 3.78 11.74
CA MET A 394 14.41 2.51 10.98
C MET A 394 13.67 1.34 11.64
N GLN A 395 13.51 1.34 12.97
CA GLN A 395 12.70 0.35 13.66
C GLN A 395 11.21 0.56 13.44
N ARG A 396 10.80 1.83 13.30
CA ARG A 396 9.42 2.21 13.12
C ARG A 396 8.95 2.04 11.68
N TRP A 397 9.79 2.37 10.71
CA TRP A 397 9.42 2.44 9.30
C TRP A 397 10.16 1.39 8.48
N ASP A 398 9.40 0.54 7.81
CA ASP A 398 9.91 -0.36 6.78
C ASP A 398 9.76 0.33 5.42
N VAL A 399 10.89 0.62 4.78
CA VAL A 399 10.95 1.35 3.52
C VAL A 399 11.62 0.47 2.48
N ALA A 400 10.90 0.17 1.41
CA ALA A 400 11.42 -0.54 0.26
C ALA A 400 11.20 0.26 -1.03
N GLY A 401 11.97 -0.04 -2.06
CA GLY A 401 11.89 0.65 -3.35
C GLY A 401 13.27 0.88 -3.95
N ARG A 402 13.32 1.70 -4.98
CA ARG A 402 14.58 2.03 -5.66
C ARG A 402 14.73 3.54 -5.78
N VAL A 403 15.89 4.04 -5.39
CA VAL A 403 16.32 5.41 -5.70
C VAL A 403 16.88 5.39 -7.11
N ASP A 404 16.13 5.94 -8.06
CA ASP A 404 16.58 6.05 -9.45
C ASP A 404 17.60 7.17 -9.62
N GLU A 405 17.34 8.31 -8.97
CA GLU A 405 18.26 9.44 -8.86
C GLU A 405 18.02 10.21 -7.57
N LEU A 406 19.09 10.58 -6.88
CA LEU A 406 19.09 11.44 -5.69
C LEU A 406 20.25 12.41 -5.76
N ASN A 407 19.98 13.67 -5.47
CA ASN A 407 20.96 14.70 -5.16
C ASN A 407 20.54 15.38 -3.87
N ALA A 408 21.37 15.28 -2.85
CA ALA A 408 21.11 15.87 -1.54
C ALA A 408 22.34 16.66 -1.08
N GLN A 409 22.11 17.83 -0.51
CA GLN A 409 23.12 18.74 -0.02
C GLN A 409 22.75 19.24 1.37
N TRP A 410 23.72 19.27 2.29
CA TRP A 410 23.55 19.81 3.65
C TRP A 410 24.83 20.44 4.16
N HIS A 411 24.72 21.22 5.25
CA HIS A 411 25.83 22.01 5.79
C HIS A 411 26.12 21.58 7.22
N TRP A 412 27.42 21.68 7.57
CA TRP A 412 27.97 21.46 8.90
C TRP A 412 28.70 22.67 9.38
N ASP A 413 28.57 23.01 10.67
CA ASP A 413 29.36 24.01 11.35
C ASP A 413 30.18 23.37 12.48
N TRP A 414 31.44 23.76 12.60
CA TRP A 414 32.30 23.42 13.73
C TRP A 414 32.41 24.64 14.63
N PRO A 415 31.89 24.62 15.87
CA PRO A 415 32.07 25.72 16.82
C PRO A 415 33.54 26.03 17.12
N GLN A 416 34.38 25.00 17.05
CA GLN A 416 35.87 25.08 17.13
C GLN A 416 36.46 23.97 16.26
N PRO A 417 37.71 24.11 15.74
CA PRO A 417 38.28 23.12 14.82
C PRO A 417 38.38 21.68 15.35
N GLN A 418 38.38 21.50 16.68
CA GLN A 418 38.47 20.18 17.35
C GLN A 418 37.16 19.73 17.98
N ALA A 419 36.08 20.52 17.90
CA ALA A 419 34.76 20.17 18.40
C ALA A 419 34.04 19.19 17.46
N GLU A 420 33.03 18.52 17.99
CA GLU A 420 32.15 17.72 17.14
C GLU A 420 31.34 18.63 16.20
N PRO A 421 31.16 18.25 14.94
CA PRO A 421 30.36 19.00 13.98
C PRO A 421 28.92 19.07 14.41
N VAL A 422 28.34 20.24 14.32
CA VAL A 422 26.91 20.45 14.53
C VAL A 422 26.22 20.63 13.19
N TRP A 423 25.19 19.83 12.93
CA TRP A 423 24.37 20.04 11.76
C TRP A 423 23.58 21.34 11.93
N ARG A 424 23.93 22.34 11.17
CA ARG A 424 23.26 23.64 11.12
C ARG A 424 23.12 24.07 9.68
N GLY A 425 21.96 24.55 9.35
CA GLY A 425 21.80 25.24 8.09
C GLY A 425 20.96 24.53 7.06
N PRO A 426 20.75 25.16 5.91
CA PRO A 426 19.82 24.70 4.91
C PRO A 426 20.25 23.36 4.32
N TYR A 427 19.30 22.47 4.21
CA TYR A 427 19.46 21.28 3.38
C TYR A 427 18.60 21.41 2.11
N ARG A 428 19.03 20.74 1.07
CA ARG A 428 18.28 20.57 -0.17
C ARG A 428 18.40 19.13 -0.61
N ALA A 429 17.30 18.55 -1.07
CA ALA A 429 17.35 17.25 -1.71
C ALA A 429 16.34 17.22 -2.87
N ALA A 430 16.76 16.64 -3.97
CA ALA A 430 15.90 16.40 -5.12
C ALA A 430 16.18 15.00 -5.66
N GLY A 431 15.16 14.31 -6.11
CA GLY A 431 15.35 12.95 -6.59
C GLY A 431 14.10 12.30 -7.12
N GLN A 432 14.31 11.12 -7.65
CA GLN A 432 13.29 10.24 -8.14
C GLN A 432 13.44 8.88 -7.48
N VAL A 433 12.35 8.41 -6.89
CA VAL A 433 12.28 7.09 -6.22
C VAL A 433 11.13 6.32 -6.83
N SER A 434 11.38 5.08 -7.21
CA SER A 434 10.38 4.23 -7.85
C SER A 434 10.02 3.02 -6.99
N ARG A 435 8.79 2.54 -7.19
CA ARG A 435 8.23 1.36 -6.51
C ARG A 435 8.36 1.42 -4.99
N VAL A 436 8.17 2.60 -4.43
CA VAL A 436 8.29 2.80 -2.98
C VAL A 436 7.20 2.04 -2.27
N ALA A 437 7.58 1.26 -1.29
CA ALA A 437 6.72 0.73 -0.25
C ALA A 437 7.12 1.37 1.08
N TRP A 438 6.12 1.78 1.83
CA TRP A 438 6.27 2.39 3.14
C TRP A 438 5.30 1.73 4.10
N VAL A 439 5.81 1.19 5.20
CA VAL A 439 4.99 0.61 6.26
C VAL A 439 5.41 1.26 7.58
N ASP A 440 4.44 1.81 8.30
CA ASP A 440 4.63 2.31 9.66
C ASP A 440 4.15 1.24 10.65
N HIS A 441 5.06 0.66 11.41
CA HIS A 441 4.75 -0.34 12.43
C HIS A 441 4.28 0.27 13.75
N GLY A 442 4.34 1.61 13.87
CA GLY A 442 4.05 2.30 15.12
C GLY A 442 5.15 2.10 16.16
N SER A 443 4.80 2.37 17.42
CA SER A 443 5.63 2.13 18.61
C SER A 443 4.72 1.80 19.80
N GLU A 444 5.27 1.47 20.96
CA GLU A 444 4.48 1.25 22.17
C GLU A 444 3.54 2.42 22.54
N GLN A 445 3.89 3.64 22.11
CA GLN A 445 3.16 4.87 22.43
C GLN A 445 2.36 5.46 21.26
N VAL A 446 2.67 5.03 20.01
CA VAL A 446 2.08 5.57 18.80
C VAL A 446 1.56 4.42 17.95
N PRO A 447 0.25 4.36 17.65
CA PRO A 447 -0.30 3.31 16.79
C PRO A 447 0.30 3.36 15.38
N PRO A 448 0.27 2.22 14.66
CA PRO A 448 0.73 2.17 13.27
C PRO A 448 -0.02 3.18 12.40
N GLY A 449 0.72 3.86 11.54
CA GLY A 449 0.19 4.87 10.62
C GLY A 449 -0.12 4.33 9.22
N PRO A 450 -0.58 5.23 8.33
CA PRO A 450 -0.80 4.89 6.92
C PRO A 450 0.48 4.48 6.21
N GLY A 451 0.32 3.61 5.20
CA GLY A 451 1.39 3.14 4.34
C GLY A 451 0.97 3.07 2.88
N TRP A 452 1.91 2.74 2.00
CA TRP A 452 1.65 2.54 0.58
C TRP A 452 2.64 1.55 -0.04
N ARG A 453 2.29 1.04 -1.21
CA ARG A 453 3.14 0.14 -1.99
C ARG A 453 3.00 0.42 -3.47
N GLY A 454 4.15 0.52 -4.16
CA GLY A 454 4.19 0.73 -5.60
C GLY A 454 4.17 2.21 -6.03
N LEU A 455 4.45 3.14 -5.11
CA LEU A 455 4.45 4.58 -5.39
C LEU A 455 5.77 5.00 -6.05
N ASN A 456 5.70 5.78 -7.13
CA ASN A 456 6.82 6.52 -7.71
C ASN A 456 6.72 7.97 -7.27
N VAL A 457 7.83 8.53 -6.83
CA VAL A 457 7.90 9.89 -6.29
C VAL A 457 9.04 10.65 -6.95
N ASN A 458 8.73 11.79 -7.54
CA ASN A 458 9.71 12.76 -7.96
C ASN A 458 9.59 13.97 -7.03
N PHE A 459 10.64 14.28 -6.30
CA PHE A 459 10.59 15.28 -5.23
C PHE A 459 11.71 16.29 -5.31
N SER A 460 11.43 17.47 -4.78
CA SER A 460 12.41 18.50 -4.46
C SER A 460 12.03 19.11 -3.13
N LEU A 461 12.92 19.04 -2.17
CA LEU A 461 12.69 19.51 -0.82
C LEU A 461 13.87 20.37 -0.32
N HIS A 462 13.57 21.27 0.56
CA HIS A 462 14.54 22.13 1.26
C HIS A 462 14.05 22.38 2.69
N GLN A 463 14.84 23.00 3.49
CA GLN A 463 14.56 23.24 4.91
C GLN A 463 13.18 23.88 5.17
N ASP A 464 12.75 24.80 4.31
CA ASP A 464 11.52 25.55 4.49
C ASP A 464 10.32 24.94 3.73
N GLY A 465 10.49 23.75 3.12
CA GLY A 465 9.41 23.10 2.41
C GLY A 465 9.85 22.22 1.24
N GLY A 466 8.92 21.98 0.33
CA GLY A 466 9.20 21.16 -0.85
C GLY A 466 7.97 20.90 -1.71
N GLN A 467 8.21 20.13 -2.75
CA GLN A 467 7.17 19.63 -3.64
C GLN A 467 7.45 18.19 -4.03
N ALA A 468 6.40 17.44 -4.33
CA ALA A 468 6.50 16.08 -4.80
C ALA A 468 5.45 15.82 -5.88
N GLN A 469 5.85 15.10 -6.91
CA GLN A 469 4.99 14.49 -7.90
C GLN A 469 4.87 13.02 -7.58
N LEU A 470 3.65 12.53 -7.48
CA LEU A 470 3.30 11.17 -7.14
C LEU A 470 2.74 10.46 -8.36
N GLN A 471 3.18 9.25 -8.59
CA GLN A 471 2.63 8.38 -9.64
C GLN A 471 2.60 6.95 -9.13
N MET A 472 1.48 6.26 -9.37
CA MET A 472 1.35 4.85 -9.06
C MET A 472 0.52 4.18 -10.16
N ASP A 473 1.05 3.09 -10.70
CA ASP A 473 0.37 2.22 -11.65
C ASP A 473 0.25 0.84 -11.01
N ARG A 474 -0.96 0.46 -10.61
CA ARG A 474 -1.25 -0.78 -9.88
C ARG A 474 -0.46 -0.89 -8.58
N GLY A 475 -0.99 -0.32 -7.55
CA GLY A 475 -0.39 -0.31 -6.22
C GLY A 475 -1.43 -0.47 -5.11
N GLU A 476 -1.03 -0.10 -3.91
CA GLU A 476 -1.86 -0.26 -2.71
C GLU A 476 -1.61 0.89 -1.76
N LEU A 477 -2.69 1.45 -1.23
CA LEU A 477 -2.67 2.35 -0.06
C LEU A 477 -3.15 1.55 1.16
N ASN A 478 -2.41 1.63 2.25
CA ASN A 478 -2.81 1.06 3.53
C ASN A 478 -3.16 2.21 4.48
N LEU A 479 -4.45 2.43 4.70
CA LEU A 479 -4.98 3.51 5.55
C LEU A 479 -5.33 2.96 6.95
N LEU A 480 -4.38 2.27 7.55
CA LEU A 480 -4.50 1.70 8.89
C LEU A 480 -4.78 2.80 9.93
N GLY A 481 -5.73 2.54 10.83
CA GLY A 481 -6.18 3.54 11.82
C GLY A 481 -7.17 4.58 11.26
N VAL A 482 -7.41 4.61 9.95
CA VAL A 482 -8.35 5.53 9.30
C VAL A 482 -9.61 4.80 8.81
N LEU A 483 -9.44 3.71 8.07
CA LEU A 483 -10.54 2.94 7.49
C LEU A 483 -10.73 1.60 8.19
N GLY A 484 -11.98 1.11 8.18
CA GLY A 484 -12.32 -0.21 8.70
C GLY A 484 -11.70 -1.35 7.89
N GLU A 485 -11.61 -1.17 6.57
CA GLU A 485 -10.83 -2.00 5.66
C GLU A 485 -9.65 -1.15 5.16
N PRO A 486 -8.48 -1.25 5.81
CA PRO A 486 -7.39 -0.30 5.59
C PRO A 486 -6.73 -0.42 4.21
N ARG A 487 -6.87 -1.55 3.55
CA ARG A 487 -6.21 -1.85 2.28
C ARG A 487 -7.06 -1.37 1.11
N VAL A 488 -6.57 -0.34 0.40
CA VAL A 488 -7.18 0.21 -0.81
C VAL A 488 -6.31 -0.13 -2.01
N VAL A 489 -6.85 -0.91 -2.93
CA VAL A 489 -6.21 -1.21 -4.21
C VAL A 489 -6.29 0.03 -5.09
N VAL A 490 -5.19 0.41 -5.70
CA VAL A 490 -5.07 1.57 -6.58
C VAL A 490 -4.70 1.08 -7.97
N ASP A 491 -5.53 1.39 -8.95
CA ASP A 491 -5.24 1.14 -10.35
C ASP A 491 -4.30 2.21 -10.92
N GLN A 492 -4.59 3.49 -10.62
CA GLN A 492 -3.77 4.62 -11.01
C GLN A 492 -3.85 5.74 -9.98
N LEU A 493 -2.71 6.36 -9.68
CA LEU A 493 -2.61 7.59 -8.91
C LEU A 493 -1.64 8.53 -9.59
N GLU A 494 -2.05 9.76 -9.78
CA GLU A 494 -1.20 10.85 -10.25
C GLU A 494 -1.50 12.10 -9.44
N GLY A 495 -0.46 12.74 -8.90
CA GLY A 495 -0.68 13.90 -8.05
C GLY A 495 0.53 14.78 -7.85
N ALA A 496 0.25 16.01 -7.44
CA ALA A 496 1.25 16.99 -7.09
C ALA A 496 0.97 17.56 -5.70
N LEU A 497 1.96 17.40 -4.82
CA LEU A 497 1.97 17.92 -3.46
C LEU A 497 2.98 19.06 -3.35
N ALA A 498 2.69 20.03 -2.48
CA ALA A 498 3.66 21.01 -2.04
C ALA A 498 3.46 21.28 -0.54
N TRP A 499 4.54 21.55 0.17
CA TRP A 499 4.49 21.93 1.57
C TRP A 499 5.48 23.03 1.86
N ALA A 500 5.13 23.85 2.83
CA ALA A 500 5.98 24.89 3.39
C ALA A 500 6.02 24.76 4.91
N MET A 501 7.17 25.07 5.50
CA MET A 501 7.40 25.05 6.94
C MET A 501 8.07 26.35 7.34
N ASP A 502 7.47 27.06 8.29
CA ASP A 502 8.03 28.28 8.88
C ASP A 502 7.84 28.28 10.41
N GLU A 503 8.22 29.36 11.05
CA GLU A 503 8.03 29.53 12.50
C GLU A 503 6.56 29.48 12.93
N LYS A 504 5.60 29.75 12.02
CA LYS A 504 4.17 29.73 12.28
C LYS A 504 3.55 28.33 12.17
N GLY A 505 4.23 27.43 11.49
CA GLY A 505 3.76 26.06 11.36
C GLY A 505 4.11 25.38 10.04
N ILE A 506 3.32 24.37 9.73
CA ILE A 506 3.43 23.59 8.50
C ILE A 506 2.16 23.82 7.68
N GLU A 507 2.33 24.11 6.40
CA GLU A 507 1.26 24.16 5.41
C GLU A 507 1.55 23.14 4.33
N ALA A 508 0.57 22.30 3.97
CA ALA A 508 0.65 21.33 2.89
C ALA A 508 -0.49 21.54 1.91
N SER A 509 -0.22 21.47 0.63
CA SER A 509 -1.22 21.63 -0.43
C SER A 509 -1.18 20.47 -1.41
N ILE A 510 -2.35 19.92 -1.71
CA ILE A 510 -2.59 19.00 -2.82
C ILE A 510 -3.06 19.86 -3.99
N LYS A 511 -2.16 20.12 -4.95
CA LYS A 511 -2.48 20.93 -6.13
C LYS A 511 -3.44 20.20 -7.07
N SER A 512 -3.18 18.92 -7.25
CA SER A 512 -4.00 17.96 -7.98
C SER A 512 -3.66 16.57 -7.53
N LEU A 513 -4.64 15.74 -7.30
CA LEU A 513 -4.47 14.32 -7.05
C LEU A 513 -5.62 13.60 -7.75
N SER A 514 -5.29 12.84 -8.78
CA SER A 514 -6.21 11.95 -9.47
C SER A 514 -5.94 10.53 -8.99
N LEU A 515 -6.97 9.84 -8.60
CA LEU A 515 -6.92 8.49 -8.04
C LEU A 515 -7.99 7.62 -8.70
N ALA A 516 -7.58 6.49 -9.26
CA ALA A 516 -8.44 5.46 -9.79
C ALA A 516 -8.30 4.18 -8.98
N THR A 517 -9.41 3.65 -8.56
CA THR A 517 -9.55 2.36 -7.87
C THR A 517 -10.51 1.48 -8.67
N PRO A 518 -10.61 0.17 -8.40
CA PRO A 518 -11.66 -0.67 -9.00
C PRO A 518 -13.08 -0.20 -8.70
N ASP A 519 -13.26 0.55 -7.61
CA ASP A 519 -14.56 0.93 -7.07
C ASP A 519 -14.99 2.36 -7.45
N TRP A 520 -14.04 3.24 -7.80
CA TRP A 520 -14.31 4.64 -8.16
C TRP A 520 -13.08 5.34 -8.75
N HIS A 521 -13.30 6.48 -9.42
CA HIS A 521 -12.28 7.41 -9.89
C HIS A 521 -12.48 8.77 -9.22
N GLY A 522 -11.41 9.45 -8.83
CA GLY A 522 -11.57 10.71 -8.11
C GLY A 522 -10.48 11.73 -8.35
N ASP A 523 -10.87 13.00 -8.31
CA ASP A 523 -9.97 14.15 -8.34
C ASP A 523 -10.07 14.87 -6.99
N ILE A 524 -8.91 15.08 -6.36
CA ILE A 524 -8.82 15.64 -5.02
C ILE A 524 -7.90 16.87 -5.06
N GLN A 525 -8.34 17.95 -4.43
CA GLN A 525 -7.56 19.16 -4.20
C GLN A 525 -7.74 19.60 -2.76
N GLY A 526 -6.68 20.14 -2.14
CA GLY A 526 -6.83 20.55 -0.76
C GLY A 526 -5.61 21.28 -0.20
N GLN A 527 -5.83 21.89 0.95
CA GLN A 527 -4.81 22.53 1.78
C GLN A 527 -4.99 22.08 3.21
N TRP A 528 -3.90 21.77 3.83
CA TRP A 528 -3.85 21.42 5.24
C TRP A 528 -2.80 22.31 5.93
N ARG A 529 -3.08 22.76 7.15
CA ARG A 529 -2.13 23.52 7.94
C ARG A 529 -2.23 23.18 9.43
N THR A 530 -1.14 23.34 10.12
CA THR A 530 -1.13 23.26 11.58
C THR A 530 -1.96 24.41 12.20
N LEU A 531 -2.43 24.22 13.42
CA LEU A 531 -3.04 25.31 14.19
C LEU A 531 -1.99 26.39 14.50
N PRO A 532 -2.33 27.68 14.40
CA PRO A 532 -1.41 28.77 14.71
C PRO A 532 -0.84 28.67 16.12
N GLY A 533 0.47 28.70 16.28
CA GLY A 533 1.16 28.63 17.58
C GLY A 533 1.23 27.24 18.21
N ALA A 534 0.72 26.20 17.57
CA ALA A 534 0.81 24.82 18.07
C ALA A 534 2.23 24.26 17.92
N THR A 535 2.72 23.57 18.95
CA THR A 535 4.05 22.94 18.99
C THR A 535 3.93 21.44 19.24
N GLY A 536 4.88 20.65 18.72
CA GLY A 536 4.92 19.20 18.93
C GLY A 536 3.66 18.48 18.47
N ALA A 537 3.12 17.62 19.30
CA ALA A 537 1.91 16.84 19.03
C ALA A 537 0.64 17.68 18.85
N GLN A 538 0.59 18.90 19.41
CA GLN A 538 -0.54 19.81 19.26
C GLN A 538 -0.71 20.34 17.83
N ARG A 539 0.26 20.16 16.97
CA ARG A 539 0.17 20.50 15.53
C ARG A 539 -0.88 19.68 14.80
N PHE A 540 -1.22 18.52 15.33
CA PHE A 540 -2.15 17.59 14.71
C PHE A 540 -3.48 17.51 15.53
N PRO A 541 -4.62 17.28 14.85
CA PRO A 541 -4.80 16.99 13.42
C PRO A 541 -4.78 18.21 12.49
N GLY A 542 -4.83 19.46 12.99
CA GLY A 542 -4.73 20.69 12.20
C GLY A 542 -6.02 21.10 11.47
N VAL A 543 -5.89 22.05 10.56
CA VAL A 543 -7.01 22.63 9.79
C VAL A 543 -6.92 22.14 8.35
N LEU A 544 -8.02 21.59 7.81
CA LEU A 544 -8.12 21.07 6.45
C LEU A 544 -9.10 21.89 5.62
N ASN A 545 -8.77 22.14 4.35
CA ASN A 545 -9.68 22.57 3.30
C ASN A 545 -9.50 21.62 2.12
N LEU A 546 -10.45 20.71 1.91
CA LEU A 546 -10.36 19.65 0.91
C LEU A 546 -11.62 19.63 0.06
N LYS A 547 -11.44 19.49 -1.25
CA LYS A 547 -12.49 19.25 -2.23
C LYS A 547 -12.14 18.00 -3.01
N ALA A 548 -13.10 17.09 -3.13
CA ALA A 548 -12.97 15.89 -3.92
C ALA A 548 -14.19 15.70 -4.82
N GLN A 549 -13.94 15.19 -6.02
CA GLN A 549 -14.97 14.74 -6.96
C GLN A 549 -14.69 13.30 -7.29
N LEU A 550 -15.61 12.41 -6.91
CA LEU A 550 -15.52 10.99 -7.20
C LEU A 550 -16.53 10.65 -8.29
N ARG A 551 -16.13 9.83 -9.24
CA ARG A 551 -16.96 9.41 -10.39
C ARG A 551 -17.12 7.91 -10.40
N ASP A 552 -18.25 7.44 -10.91
CA ASP A 552 -18.56 6.02 -11.10
C ASP A 552 -18.37 5.19 -9.82
N VAL A 553 -18.80 5.74 -8.69
CA VAL A 553 -18.66 5.09 -7.38
C VAL A 553 -19.59 3.89 -7.28
N ALA A 554 -19.04 2.71 -7.06
CA ALA A 554 -19.78 1.49 -6.80
C ALA A 554 -20.34 1.49 -5.38
N LEU A 555 -21.67 1.55 -5.22
CA LEU A 555 -22.30 1.77 -3.91
C LEU A 555 -22.15 0.58 -2.96
N ASN A 556 -22.10 -0.63 -3.47
CA ASN A 556 -21.90 -1.85 -2.69
C ASN A 556 -20.52 -1.92 -1.99
N THR A 557 -19.56 -1.09 -2.41
CA THR A 557 -18.20 -1.02 -1.87
C THR A 557 -17.95 0.18 -0.96
N VAL A 558 -18.88 1.14 -0.87
CA VAL A 558 -18.70 2.38 -0.10
C VAL A 558 -18.34 2.13 1.37
N HIS A 559 -18.88 1.07 1.96
CA HIS A 559 -18.58 0.67 3.34
C HIS A 559 -17.09 0.49 3.63
N ARG A 560 -16.26 0.14 2.62
CA ARG A 560 -14.80 -0.03 2.73
C ARG A 560 -14.09 1.30 3.01
N TYR A 561 -14.64 2.39 2.49
CA TYR A 561 -14.07 3.73 2.57
C TYR A 561 -14.62 4.56 3.75
N MET A 562 -15.44 3.95 4.59
CA MET A 562 -15.98 4.64 5.76
C MET A 562 -14.94 4.68 6.89
N PRO A 563 -14.74 5.88 7.52
CA PRO A 563 -13.80 6.02 8.63
C PRO A 563 -14.17 5.16 9.85
N LEU A 564 -13.16 4.76 10.63
CA LEU A 564 -13.34 4.00 11.87
C LEU A 564 -14.20 4.72 12.93
N GLN A 565 -14.27 6.06 12.87
CA GLN A 565 -15.11 6.88 13.74
C GLN A 565 -16.62 6.65 13.50
N VAL A 566 -17.00 6.16 12.33
CA VAL A 566 -18.38 5.74 12.06
C VAL A 566 -18.64 4.41 12.78
N SER A 567 -19.75 4.33 13.55
CA SER A 567 -20.06 3.13 14.31
C SER A 567 -20.15 1.87 13.42
N GLU A 568 -19.79 0.73 13.98
CA GLU A 568 -19.83 -0.54 13.25
C GLU A 568 -21.24 -0.87 12.74
N GLY A 569 -22.28 -0.54 13.53
CA GLY A 569 -23.67 -0.71 13.12
C GLY A 569 -24.01 0.05 11.83
N VAL A 570 -23.55 1.30 11.70
CA VAL A 570 -23.75 2.11 10.49
C VAL A 570 -22.96 1.56 9.31
N ARG A 571 -21.69 1.19 9.51
CA ARG A 571 -20.87 0.56 8.45
C ARG A 571 -21.50 -0.74 7.96
N ARG A 572 -22.01 -1.55 8.88
CA ARG A 572 -22.73 -2.80 8.55
C ARG A 572 -24.02 -2.52 7.78
N TYR A 573 -24.78 -1.48 8.20
CA TYR A 573 -25.99 -1.09 7.49
C TYR A 573 -25.69 -0.66 6.05
N VAL A 574 -24.67 0.15 5.84
CA VAL A 574 -24.26 0.57 4.49
C VAL A 574 -23.82 -0.63 3.65
N ARG A 575 -23.04 -1.56 4.23
CA ARG A 575 -22.58 -2.77 3.55
C ARG A 575 -23.71 -3.69 3.12
N GLU A 576 -24.70 -3.91 3.98
CA GLU A 576 -25.80 -4.85 3.72
C GLU A 576 -27.00 -4.16 3.04
N GLY A 577 -27.11 -2.82 3.16
CA GLY A 577 -28.16 -2.01 2.56
C GLY A 577 -27.93 -1.74 1.07
N PHE A 578 -26.74 -1.32 0.67
CA PHE A 578 -26.41 -1.13 -0.74
C PHE A 578 -25.96 -2.46 -1.37
N VAL A 579 -26.88 -3.14 -2.03
CA VAL A 579 -26.62 -4.44 -2.65
C VAL A 579 -25.94 -4.28 -4.01
N ASP A 580 -26.36 -3.27 -4.77
CA ASP A 580 -25.79 -2.86 -6.05
C ASP A 580 -26.16 -1.40 -6.33
N GLY A 581 -25.56 -0.83 -7.37
CA GLY A 581 -25.81 0.53 -7.80
C GLY A 581 -24.56 1.37 -7.91
N ARG A 582 -24.69 2.56 -8.47
CA ARG A 582 -23.57 3.47 -8.68
C ARG A 582 -23.96 4.93 -8.37
N ALA A 583 -22.95 5.70 -8.02
CA ALA A 583 -23.06 7.15 -8.01
C ALA A 583 -22.14 7.71 -9.12
N PRO A 584 -22.70 8.21 -10.22
CA PRO A 584 -21.95 8.82 -11.32
C PRO A 584 -21.08 9.98 -10.86
N LEU A 585 -21.53 10.76 -9.89
CA LEU A 585 -20.78 11.86 -9.31
C LEU A 585 -21.06 11.95 -7.80
N VAL A 586 -19.96 12.00 -7.04
CA VAL A 586 -19.97 12.33 -5.61
C VAL A 586 -19.02 13.51 -5.41
N THR A 587 -19.51 14.60 -4.81
CA THR A 587 -18.70 15.74 -4.42
C THR A 587 -18.55 15.78 -2.90
N VAL A 588 -17.31 15.90 -2.44
CA VAL A 588 -16.99 15.98 -1.01
C VAL A 588 -16.27 17.29 -0.73
N ARG A 589 -16.68 17.99 0.30
CA ARG A 589 -16.07 19.23 0.79
C ARG A 589 -15.86 19.13 2.30
N VAL A 590 -14.62 19.30 2.72
CA VAL A 590 -14.23 19.28 4.13
C VAL A 590 -13.47 20.57 4.43
N GLU A 591 -13.96 21.38 5.35
CA GLU A 591 -13.32 22.65 5.73
C GLU A 591 -13.37 22.82 7.25
N GLY A 592 -12.24 23.14 7.85
CA GLY A 592 -12.19 23.50 9.26
C GLY A 592 -11.16 22.71 10.06
N ASP A 593 -11.23 22.86 11.36
CA ASP A 593 -10.37 22.15 12.32
C ASP A 593 -10.78 20.67 12.37
N LEU A 594 -9.83 19.77 12.09
CA LEU A 594 -10.08 18.34 12.10
C LEU A 594 -10.40 17.77 13.49
N THR A 595 -10.15 18.52 14.56
CA THR A 595 -10.60 18.13 15.91
C THR A 595 -12.11 18.21 16.05
N ASP A 596 -12.76 19.03 15.23
CA ASP A 596 -14.21 19.18 15.17
C ASP A 596 -14.91 18.12 14.31
N LEU A 597 -14.16 17.34 13.52
CA LEU A 597 -14.67 16.29 12.65
C LEU A 597 -14.54 14.90 13.31
N PRO A 598 -15.49 14.00 13.07
CA PRO A 598 -16.79 14.17 12.45
C PRO A 598 -17.84 14.63 13.49
N LEU A 599 -18.23 15.89 13.47
CA LEU A 599 -19.53 16.41 13.90
C LEU A 599 -20.16 15.81 15.16
N GLY A 600 -19.64 16.03 16.25
CA GLY A 600 -20.30 15.58 17.49
C GLY A 600 -20.29 16.64 18.58
N ARG A 601 -19.70 17.80 18.33
CA ARG A 601 -19.57 18.85 19.33
C ARG A 601 -20.56 20.00 19.06
N PRO A 602 -21.37 20.38 20.03
CA PRO A 602 -22.09 21.65 19.98
C PRO A 602 -21.06 22.75 19.69
N ASN A 603 -21.27 23.57 18.66
CA ASN A 603 -20.38 24.67 18.21
C ASN A 603 -19.21 24.31 17.31
N ALA A 604 -19.12 23.08 16.76
CA ALA A 604 -18.16 22.79 15.68
C ALA A 604 -18.29 23.78 14.52
N LYS A 605 -17.18 24.46 14.15
CA LYS A 605 -17.16 25.44 13.06
C LYS A 605 -16.79 24.80 11.70
N GLY A 606 -16.57 23.51 11.67
CA GLY A 606 -16.19 22.80 10.46
C GLY A 606 -17.34 22.56 9.50
N VAL A 607 -17.04 22.46 8.22
CA VAL A 607 -17.97 22.05 7.14
C VAL A 607 -17.54 20.67 6.67
N PHE A 608 -18.46 19.73 6.73
CA PHE A 608 -18.36 18.45 6.02
C PHE A 608 -19.60 18.30 5.15
N MET A 609 -19.43 18.34 3.85
CA MET A 609 -20.53 18.24 2.90
C MET A 609 -20.22 17.14 1.89
N MET A 610 -21.20 16.30 1.63
CA MET A 610 -21.14 15.29 0.58
C MET A 610 -22.46 15.32 -0.19
N ASP A 611 -22.37 15.51 -1.49
CA ASP A 611 -23.48 15.40 -2.43
C ASP A 611 -23.20 14.22 -3.38
N ALA A 612 -24.20 13.36 -3.56
CA ALA A 612 -24.09 12.21 -4.46
C ALA A 612 -25.34 12.08 -5.33
N ASP A 613 -25.15 11.81 -6.60
CA ASP A 613 -26.22 11.39 -7.53
C ASP A 613 -26.24 9.86 -7.56
N LEU A 614 -27.35 9.26 -7.18
CA LEU A 614 -27.53 7.82 -7.06
C LEU A 614 -28.31 7.28 -8.25
N ARG A 615 -27.82 6.20 -8.87
CA ARG A 615 -28.42 5.57 -10.07
C ARG A 615 -28.39 4.06 -9.98
N ASP A 616 -29.45 3.46 -10.50
CA ASP A 616 -29.59 2.00 -10.63
C ASP A 616 -29.35 1.26 -9.29
N VAL A 617 -29.86 1.82 -8.17
CA VAL A 617 -29.56 1.32 -6.84
C VAL A 617 -30.48 0.19 -6.44
N ASP A 618 -29.92 -0.94 -6.04
CA ASP A 618 -30.61 -2.01 -5.33
C ASP A 618 -30.37 -1.83 -3.82
N PHE A 619 -31.43 -1.44 -3.12
CA PHE A 619 -31.34 -1.05 -1.73
C PHE A 619 -32.22 -1.86 -0.79
N ALA A 620 -31.59 -2.56 0.15
CA ALA A 620 -32.26 -3.24 1.25
C ALA A 620 -32.41 -2.26 2.42
N TYR A 621 -33.54 -1.56 2.48
CA TYR A 621 -33.80 -0.55 3.53
C TYR A 621 -33.93 -1.15 4.94
N LEU A 622 -34.26 -2.42 5.05
CA LEU A 622 -34.17 -3.22 6.28
C LEU A 622 -33.35 -4.49 5.97
N PRO A 623 -32.01 -4.45 6.12
CA PRO A 623 -31.17 -5.62 5.88
C PRO A 623 -31.40 -6.73 6.93
N PRO A 624 -31.00 -7.98 6.63
CA PRO A 624 -31.31 -9.16 7.44
C PRO A 624 -30.95 -9.05 8.93
N PHE A 625 -29.91 -8.36 9.28
CA PHE A 625 -29.48 -8.22 10.68
C PHE A 625 -30.41 -7.32 11.54
N LEU A 626 -31.31 -6.55 10.91
CA LEU A 626 -32.27 -5.67 11.61
C LEU A 626 -33.64 -6.33 11.81
N HIS A 627 -33.87 -7.55 11.36
CA HIS A 627 -35.13 -8.26 11.59
C HIS A 627 -34.89 -9.64 12.20
N ASN A 628 -35.98 -10.20 12.78
CA ASN A 628 -35.88 -11.52 13.38
C ASN A 628 -35.73 -12.61 12.33
N ALA A 629 -34.94 -13.63 12.61
CA ALA A 629 -34.65 -14.73 11.69
C ALA A 629 -35.91 -15.54 11.25
N THR A 630 -37.03 -15.41 11.99
CA THR A 630 -38.32 -16.07 11.72
C THR A 630 -39.23 -15.26 10.82
N ASP A 631 -38.91 -13.98 10.56
CA ASP A 631 -39.75 -13.10 9.74
C ASP A 631 -39.40 -13.30 8.25
N LEU A 632 -40.38 -13.08 7.38
CA LEU A 632 -40.11 -13.00 5.95
C LEU A 632 -39.19 -11.81 5.66
N PRO A 633 -38.33 -11.88 4.65
CA PRO A 633 -37.45 -10.76 4.30
C PRO A 633 -38.30 -9.57 3.78
N TRP A 634 -37.80 -8.36 4.01
CA TRP A 634 -38.37 -7.18 3.35
C TRP A 634 -37.90 -7.10 1.90
N PRO A 635 -38.80 -6.99 0.92
CA PRO A 635 -38.42 -6.77 -0.47
C PRO A 635 -37.64 -5.47 -0.64
N ARG A 636 -36.64 -5.49 -1.51
CA ARG A 636 -35.72 -4.36 -1.75
C ARG A 636 -36.33 -3.32 -2.66
N LEU A 637 -35.79 -2.11 -2.64
CA LEU A 637 -35.96 -1.14 -3.70
C LEU A 637 -34.96 -1.48 -4.83
N GLN A 638 -35.41 -1.50 -6.06
CA GLN A 638 -34.62 -1.80 -7.25
C GLN A 638 -34.63 -0.62 -8.21
N GLN A 639 -33.53 -0.51 -8.98
CA GLN A 639 -33.36 0.58 -9.96
C GLN A 639 -33.63 1.97 -9.36
N ALA A 640 -33.31 2.12 -8.08
CA ALA A 640 -33.57 3.38 -7.40
C ALA A 640 -32.65 4.49 -7.91
N SER A 641 -33.24 5.68 -8.10
CA SER A 641 -32.52 6.91 -8.41
C SER A 641 -32.88 7.99 -7.40
N SER A 642 -31.86 8.77 -6.98
CA SER A 642 -32.05 9.82 -6.00
C SER A 642 -30.83 10.74 -5.92
N ALA A 643 -30.97 11.90 -5.29
CA ALA A 643 -29.87 12.71 -4.83
C ALA A 643 -29.68 12.53 -3.32
N LEU A 644 -28.45 12.33 -2.88
CA LEU A 644 -28.07 12.25 -1.47
C LEU A 644 -27.25 13.48 -1.11
N ARG A 645 -27.60 14.11 0.00
CA ARG A 645 -26.84 15.18 0.63
C ARG A 645 -26.57 14.87 2.10
N PHE A 646 -25.33 14.95 2.49
CA PHE A 646 -24.89 14.92 3.88
C PHE A 646 -24.14 16.22 4.19
N ASP A 647 -24.58 16.97 5.16
CA ASP A 647 -23.98 18.27 5.55
C ASP A 647 -23.24 18.19 6.90
N GLY A 648 -23.04 16.96 7.36
CA GLY A 648 -22.37 16.68 8.59
C GLY A 648 -23.29 16.67 9.81
N ARG A 649 -24.46 17.30 9.80
CA ARG A 649 -25.46 17.28 10.86
C ARG A 649 -26.71 16.54 10.46
N SER A 650 -26.99 16.53 9.18
CA SER A 650 -28.15 15.89 8.60
C SER A 650 -27.78 15.08 7.36
N LEU A 651 -28.53 14.03 7.11
CA LEU A 651 -28.55 13.29 5.88
C LEU A 651 -29.90 13.48 5.21
N SER A 652 -29.93 13.85 3.95
CA SER A 652 -31.13 13.89 3.14
C SER A 652 -30.97 13.12 1.85
N VAL A 653 -31.97 12.34 1.48
CA VAL A 653 -32.03 11.56 0.25
C VAL A 653 -33.39 11.82 -0.40
N GLY A 654 -33.40 12.32 -1.61
CA GLY A 654 -34.62 12.62 -2.35
C GLY A 654 -34.41 13.57 -3.54
N PRO A 655 -35.36 13.60 -4.49
CA PRO A 655 -36.48 12.68 -4.60
C PRO A 655 -36.02 11.24 -4.95
N ILE A 656 -36.65 10.25 -4.33
CA ILE A 656 -36.42 8.83 -4.61
C ILE A 656 -37.45 8.33 -5.61
N GLU A 657 -36.99 7.76 -6.69
CA GLU A 657 -37.79 6.97 -7.63
C GLU A 657 -37.22 5.56 -7.67
N ALA A 658 -38.06 4.55 -7.45
CA ALA A 658 -37.62 3.17 -7.38
C ALA A 658 -38.73 2.19 -7.76
N ASP A 659 -38.36 1.04 -8.27
CA ASP A 659 -39.23 -0.12 -8.39
C ASP A 659 -39.14 -0.99 -7.11
N VAL A 660 -40.16 -1.74 -6.79
CA VAL A 660 -40.19 -2.60 -5.62
C VAL A 660 -39.92 -4.04 -6.05
N GLN A 661 -38.96 -4.69 -5.39
CA GLN A 661 -38.63 -6.12 -5.65
C GLN A 661 -39.88 -7.00 -5.50
N ASP A 662 -40.07 -7.97 -6.37
CA ASP A 662 -41.17 -8.95 -6.39
C ASP A 662 -42.59 -8.32 -6.50
N ALA A 663 -42.63 -7.02 -6.86
CA ALA A 663 -43.88 -6.29 -7.06
C ALA A 663 -43.86 -5.55 -8.42
N PRO A 664 -43.89 -6.25 -9.55
CA PRO A 664 -43.71 -5.64 -10.86
C PRO A 664 -44.75 -4.55 -11.15
N GLY A 665 -44.25 -3.37 -11.55
CA GLY A 665 -45.08 -2.18 -11.83
C GLY A 665 -45.45 -1.36 -10.60
N VAL A 666 -45.11 -1.78 -9.38
CA VAL A 666 -45.21 -0.92 -8.18
C VAL A 666 -44.01 0.01 -8.13
N ARG A 667 -44.22 1.29 -8.17
CA ARG A 667 -43.22 2.34 -8.12
C ARG A 667 -43.33 3.19 -6.89
N VAL A 668 -42.20 3.42 -6.26
CA VAL A 668 -42.03 4.50 -5.28
C VAL A 668 -41.68 5.76 -6.06
N SER A 669 -42.32 6.86 -5.77
CA SER A 669 -42.10 8.16 -6.36
C SER A 669 -42.10 9.26 -5.28
N GLN A 670 -41.39 10.36 -5.59
CA GLN A 670 -41.23 11.49 -4.70
C GLN A 670 -40.79 11.13 -3.26
N GLY A 671 -40.05 9.97 -3.15
CA GLY A 671 -39.54 9.52 -1.87
C GLY A 671 -38.55 10.51 -1.28
N GLN A 672 -38.64 10.79 0.01
CA GLN A 672 -37.73 11.64 0.75
C GLN A 672 -37.36 10.95 2.04
N VAL A 673 -36.08 10.86 2.31
CA VAL A 673 -35.52 10.36 3.57
C VAL A 673 -34.67 11.47 4.17
N ALA A 674 -34.84 11.77 5.43
CA ALA A 674 -33.99 12.69 6.16
C ALA A 674 -33.64 12.11 7.53
N ILE A 675 -32.37 12.27 7.92
CA ILE A 675 -31.91 12.04 9.28
C ILE A 675 -31.40 13.38 9.79
N THR A 676 -32.03 13.90 10.85
CA THR A 676 -31.67 15.18 11.46
C THR A 676 -31.02 14.95 12.81
N ASP A 677 -30.38 16.00 13.34
CA ASP A 677 -29.81 16.04 14.69
C ASP A 677 -28.76 14.98 15.01
N LEU A 678 -28.01 14.54 13.98
CA LEU A 678 -26.89 13.61 14.13
C LEU A 678 -25.84 14.09 15.13
N ALA A 679 -25.83 15.39 15.46
CA ALA A 679 -24.84 16.02 16.31
C ALA A 679 -25.32 16.43 17.70
N GLN A 680 -26.63 16.58 17.98
CA GLN A 680 -27.10 17.29 19.15
C GLN A 680 -28.15 16.56 20.01
N GLY A 681 -28.59 15.39 19.64
CA GLY A 681 -29.64 14.71 20.39
C GLY A 681 -29.89 13.32 19.84
N PRO A 682 -30.96 12.67 20.21
CA PRO A 682 -31.28 11.46 19.48
C PRO A 682 -31.61 11.84 18.02
N ALA A 683 -30.80 11.39 17.10
CA ALA A 683 -31.03 11.61 15.68
C ALA A 683 -32.41 11.07 15.30
N GLN A 684 -33.09 11.76 14.40
CA GLN A 684 -34.42 11.40 13.97
C GLN A 684 -34.46 11.07 12.49
N LEU A 685 -34.92 9.86 12.19
CA LEU A 685 -35.21 9.41 10.83
C LEU A 685 -36.62 9.87 10.46
N SER A 686 -36.75 10.51 9.30
CA SER A 686 -38.05 10.84 8.67
C SER A 686 -38.07 10.26 7.27
N VAL A 687 -39.09 9.53 6.90
CA VAL A 687 -39.30 8.96 5.57
C VAL A 687 -40.68 9.41 5.06
N ASN A 688 -40.73 9.98 3.89
CA ASN A 688 -41.97 10.29 3.19
C ASN A 688 -41.87 9.72 1.78
N LEU A 689 -42.87 8.99 1.34
CA LEU A 689 -42.88 8.44 -0.01
C LEU A 689 -44.32 8.33 -0.54
N ALA A 690 -44.45 8.43 -1.85
CA ALA A 690 -45.65 8.08 -2.59
C ALA A 690 -45.37 6.77 -3.34
N LEU A 691 -46.40 5.93 -3.44
CA LEU A 691 -46.32 4.70 -4.21
C LEU A 691 -47.56 4.58 -5.13
N ASN A 692 -47.34 3.97 -6.27
CA ASN A 692 -48.43 3.62 -7.18
C ASN A 692 -48.10 2.30 -7.89
N GLY A 693 -49.10 1.57 -8.30
CA GLY A 693 -48.91 0.36 -9.06
C GLY A 693 -50.07 -0.59 -9.11
N PRO A 694 -49.94 -1.74 -9.77
CA PRO A 694 -50.96 -2.77 -9.86
C PRO A 694 -51.30 -3.34 -8.50
N ALA A 695 -52.58 -3.39 -8.14
CA ALA A 695 -53.04 -3.94 -6.89
C ALA A 695 -52.58 -5.41 -6.68
N PRO A 696 -52.55 -6.30 -7.70
CA PRO A 696 -52.03 -7.66 -7.54
C PRO A 696 -50.59 -7.71 -7.07
N ALA A 697 -49.73 -6.85 -7.62
CA ALA A 697 -48.31 -6.77 -7.23
C ALA A 697 -48.14 -6.24 -5.79
N LEU A 698 -48.95 -5.24 -5.40
CA LEU A 698 -48.90 -4.76 -4.01
C LEU A 698 -49.43 -5.82 -3.02
N LEU A 699 -50.45 -6.59 -3.40
CA LEU A 699 -50.95 -7.71 -2.60
C LEU A 699 -49.90 -8.79 -2.44
N HIS A 700 -49.16 -9.09 -3.53
CA HIS A 700 -48.02 -10.01 -3.50
C HIS A 700 -46.96 -9.56 -2.52
N TYR A 701 -46.59 -8.26 -2.59
CA TYR A 701 -45.67 -7.64 -1.64
C TYR A 701 -46.12 -7.82 -0.17
N VAL A 702 -47.40 -7.55 0.15
CA VAL A 702 -47.91 -7.72 1.51
C VAL A 702 -47.83 -9.17 1.98
N ASN A 703 -48.17 -10.13 1.10
CA ASN A 703 -48.18 -11.55 1.47
C ASN A 703 -46.75 -12.15 1.59
N HIS A 704 -45.74 -11.58 0.91
CA HIS A 704 -44.36 -12.07 0.93
C HIS A 704 -43.41 -11.19 1.78
N SER A 705 -43.95 -10.28 2.59
CA SER A 705 -43.20 -9.44 3.51
C SER A 705 -43.69 -9.69 4.97
N PRO A 706 -43.03 -9.13 5.97
CA PRO A 706 -43.48 -9.18 7.36
C PRO A 706 -44.91 -8.63 7.60
N LEU A 707 -45.45 -7.86 6.66
CA LEU A 707 -46.84 -7.36 6.68
C LEU A 707 -47.87 -8.49 6.66
N ASN A 708 -47.53 -9.66 6.11
CA ASN A 708 -48.39 -10.85 6.14
C ASN A 708 -48.80 -11.23 7.59
N ARG A 709 -47.90 -11.07 8.54
CA ARG A 709 -48.21 -11.30 9.96
C ARG A 709 -49.18 -10.27 10.52
N MET A 710 -49.05 -9.01 10.08
CA MET A 710 -49.99 -7.91 10.54
C MET A 710 -51.41 -8.14 10.03
N THR A 711 -51.54 -8.69 8.83
CA THR A 711 -52.85 -9.07 8.29
C THR A 711 -53.35 -10.44 8.77
N ALA A 712 -52.59 -11.12 9.65
CA ALA A 712 -52.81 -12.47 10.14
C ALA A 712 -53.05 -13.49 9.00
N GLY A 713 -52.44 -13.27 7.82
CA GLY A 713 -52.61 -14.13 6.63
C GLY A 713 -53.95 -13.99 5.96
N ALA A 714 -54.83 -13.08 6.38
CA ALA A 714 -56.17 -12.92 5.86
C ALA A 714 -56.25 -12.65 4.33
N LEU A 715 -55.16 -12.12 3.77
CA LEU A 715 -55.10 -11.76 2.36
C LEU A 715 -54.47 -12.87 1.45
N ALA A 716 -54.13 -14.00 2.02
CA ALA A 716 -53.37 -15.04 1.28
C ALA A 716 -54.14 -15.65 0.08
N LEU A 717 -55.47 -15.73 0.18
CA LEU A 717 -56.34 -16.24 -0.89
C LEU A 717 -57.01 -15.15 -1.72
N THR A 718 -56.73 -13.89 -1.41
CA THR A 718 -57.34 -12.73 -2.05
C THR A 718 -56.81 -12.54 -3.47
N GLN A 719 -57.72 -12.32 -4.38
CA GLN A 719 -57.42 -11.91 -5.76
C GLN A 719 -57.87 -10.47 -5.94
N VAL A 720 -57.06 -9.65 -6.52
CA VAL A 720 -57.35 -8.22 -6.73
C VAL A 720 -56.93 -7.80 -8.13
N GLU A 721 -57.71 -6.92 -8.77
CA GLU A 721 -57.37 -6.33 -10.08
C GLU A 721 -57.51 -4.80 -9.97
N GLY A 722 -56.74 -4.06 -10.77
CA GLY A 722 -56.75 -2.61 -10.78
C GLY A 722 -55.45 -2.01 -10.26
N ASN A 723 -55.45 -0.71 -10.00
CA ASN A 723 -54.29 0.03 -9.53
C ASN A 723 -54.56 0.70 -8.19
N ILE A 724 -53.52 0.78 -7.39
CA ILE A 724 -53.52 1.46 -6.08
C ILE A 724 -52.48 2.56 -6.09
N ALA A 725 -52.81 3.70 -5.50
CA ALA A 725 -51.90 4.78 -5.18
C ALA A 725 -51.92 5.04 -3.69
N GLY A 726 -50.77 5.43 -3.11
CA GLY A 726 -50.71 5.69 -1.67
C GLY A 726 -49.51 6.53 -1.28
N GLY A 727 -49.43 6.76 0.01
CA GLY A 727 -48.34 7.48 0.64
C GLY A 727 -48.00 6.93 2.01
N LEU A 728 -46.79 7.08 2.40
CA LEU A 728 -46.22 6.66 3.69
C LEU A 728 -45.39 7.80 4.29
N ALA A 729 -45.61 8.08 5.55
CA ALA A 729 -44.79 8.94 6.40
C ALA A 729 -44.36 8.15 7.64
N LEU A 730 -43.02 8.06 7.84
CA LEU A 730 -42.42 7.40 9.01
C LEU A 730 -41.54 8.40 9.74
N GLN A 731 -41.64 8.43 11.06
CA GLN A 731 -40.74 9.16 11.95
C GLN A 731 -40.24 8.21 13.05
N MET A 732 -38.93 8.15 13.22
CA MET A 732 -38.29 7.24 14.18
C MET A 732 -37.08 7.95 14.84
N PRO A 733 -37.08 8.22 16.15
CA PRO A 733 -35.91 8.65 16.87
C PRO A 733 -34.94 7.46 17.08
N PHE A 734 -33.63 7.68 16.98
CA PHE A 734 -32.60 6.69 17.29
C PHE A 734 -32.33 6.71 18.80
N THR A 735 -33.20 6.04 19.57
CA THR A 735 -33.09 5.86 21.03
C THR A 735 -33.12 4.36 21.34
N ASP A 736 -32.78 3.99 22.59
CA ASP A 736 -32.84 2.60 23.04
C ASP A 736 -34.25 2.01 22.97
N GLU A 737 -35.27 2.87 23.17
CA GLU A 737 -36.70 2.53 23.01
C GLU A 737 -37.32 3.49 21.97
N PRO A 738 -37.20 3.19 20.67
CA PRO A 738 -37.69 4.08 19.63
C PRO A 738 -39.19 4.08 19.56
N HIS A 739 -39.81 5.26 19.77
CA HIS A 739 -41.23 5.45 19.51
C HIS A 739 -41.43 5.75 18.02
N VAL A 740 -41.68 4.70 17.24
CA VAL A 740 -41.96 4.80 15.81
C VAL A 740 -43.33 5.41 15.60
N ARG A 741 -43.41 6.47 14.81
CA ARG A 741 -44.68 7.02 14.29
C ARG A 741 -44.75 6.70 12.81
N LEU A 742 -45.75 5.91 12.46
CA LEU A 742 -46.05 5.53 11.10
C LEU A 742 -47.43 6.06 10.72
N GLN A 743 -47.54 6.72 9.59
CA GLN A 743 -48.80 7.11 8.99
C GLN A 743 -48.77 6.84 7.50
N GLY A 744 -49.82 6.24 6.99
CA GLY A 744 -49.91 5.98 5.57
C GLY A 744 -51.34 5.83 5.09
N HIS A 745 -51.49 5.87 3.81
CA HIS A 745 -52.76 5.64 3.16
C HIS A 745 -52.65 4.95 1.83
N LEU A 746 -53.67 4.21 1.46
CA LEU A 746 -53.81 3.61 0.12
C LEU A 746 -55.15 4.08 -0.46
N ALA A 747 -55.17 4.65 -1.63
CA ALA A 747 -56.35 5.06 -2.37
C ALA A 747 -56.71 3.99 -3.41
N MET A 748 -57.93 3.56 -3.40
CA MET A 748 -58.52 2.58 -4.30
C MET A 748 -59.44 3.28 -5.27
N ASN A 749 -59.21 3.14 -6.55
CA ASN A 749 -60.03 3.73 -7.61
C ASN A 749 -60.39 2.65 -8.63
N GLY A 750 -61.58 2.06 -8.47
CA GLY A 750 -62.12 1.09 -9.41
C GLY A 750 -61.45 -0.31 -9.30
N LEU A 751 -61.08 -0.74 -8.07
CA LEU A 751 -60.51 -2.07 -7.86
C LEU A 751 -61.61 -3.17 -7.95
N ASN A 752 -61.18 -4.35 -8.42
CA ASN A 752 -62.01 -5.55 -8.28
C ASN A 752 -61.33 -6.50 -7.30
N LEU A 753 -62.04 -7.03 -6.34
CA LEU A 753 -61.53 -7.91 -5.29
C LEU A 753 -62.39 -9.14 -5.08
N ARG A 754 -61.74 -10.28 -5.00
CA ARG A 754 -62.36 -11.54 -4.53
C ARG A 754 -61.50 -12.12 -3.42
N HIS A 755 -62.07 -12.28 -2.23
CA HIS A 755 -61.29 -12.71 -1.06
C HIS A 755 -60.86 -14.20 -1.16
N SER A 756 -61.78 -15.06 -1.63
CA SER A 756 -61.49 -16.50 -1.81
C SER A 756 -62.40 -17.12 -2.86
N PRO A 757 -62.11 -18.31 -3.40
CA PRO A 757 -63.02 -19.04 -4.24
C PRO A 757 -64.36 -19.27 -3.53
N GLY A 758 -65.47 -18.95 -4.16
CA GLY A 758 -66.79 -19.06 -3.57
C GLY A 758 -67.31 -17.86 -2.76
N THR A 759 -66.49 -16.78 -2.67
CA THR A 759 -67.02 -15.49 -2.13
C THR A 759 -67.47 -14.55 -3.26
N PRO A 760 -68.48 -13.65 -3.00
CA PRO A 760 -68.85 -12.64 -3.98
C PRO A 760 -67.66 -11.76 -4.36
N GLN A 761 -67.55 -11.39 -5.63
CA GLN A 761 -66.63 -10.40 -6.10
C GLN A 761 -67.12 -9.00 -5.78
N ALA A 762 -66.31 -8.20 -5.14
CA ALA A 762 -66.51 -6.77 -5.00
C ALA A 762 -65.84 -6.08 -6.23
N GLN A 763 -66.71 -5.29 -6.95
CA GLN A 763 -66.30 -4.58 -8.18
C GLN A 763 -66.31 -3.07 -7.95
N ASN A 764 -65.50 -2.36 -8.75
CA ASN A 764 -65.41 -0.90 -8.73
C ASN A 764 -65.24 -0.32 -7.34
N ILE A 765 -64.34 -0.89 -6.55
CA ILE A 765 -64.04 -0.42 -5.19
C ILE A 765 -63.42 0.96 -5.26
N VAL A 766 -64.05 1.94 -4.61
CA VAL A 766 -63.55 3.32 -4.50
C VAL A 766 -63.53 3.69 -3.02
N GLY A 767 -62.34 4.01 -2.52
CA GLY A 767 -62.16 4.32 -1.12
C GLY A 767 -60.72 4.54 -0.71
N ARG A 768 -60.50 4.61 0.60
CA ARG A 768 -59.21 4.86 1.19
C ARG A 768 -58.96 3.96 2.41
N ILE A 769 -57.80 3.39 2.49
CA ILE A 769 -57.25 2.72 3.67
C ILE A 769 -56.24 3.66 4.32
N GLU A 770 -56.35 3.92 5.59
CA GLU A 770 -55.39 4.63 6.41
C GLU A 770 -54.74 3.64 7.38
N PHE A 771 -53.46 3.73 7.60
CA PHE A 771 -52.73 2.85 8.50
C PHE A 771 -51.70 3.61 9.33
N ASP A 772 -51.47 3.13 10.54
CA ASP A 772 -50.46 3.61 11.47
C ASP A 772 -49.70 2.45 12.15
N GLU A 773 -48.87 2.71 13.14
CA GLU A 773 -48.12 1.69 13.90
C GLU A 773 -49.03 0.72 14.69
N LYS A 774 -50.30 1.06 14.91
CA LYS A 774 -51.28 0.26 15.67
C LYS A 774 -52.13 -0.61 14.77
N GLY A 775 -52.23 -0.26 13.48
CA GLY A 775 -53.06 -1.02 12.55
C GLY A 775 -53.54 -0.19 11.36
N PHE A 776 -54.71 -0.55 10.83
CA PHE A 776 -55.30 0.16 9.70
C PHE A 776 -56.80 0.39 9.85
N THR A 777 -57.28 1.40 9.16
CA THR A 777 -58.71 1.77 9.08
C THR A 777 -59.10 1.93 7.61
N VAL A 778 -60.14 1.23 7.21
CA VAL A 778 -60.81 1.40 5.93
C VAL A 778 -61.85 2.50 6.11
N GLN A 779 -61.59 3.63 5.48
CA GLN A 779 -62.56 4.74 5.44
C GLN A 779 -63.81 4.31 4.67
N PRO A 780 -64.94 4.99 4.80
CA PRO A 780 -66.17 4.63 4.07
C PRO A 780 -65.87 4.41 2.58
N THR A 781 -65.81 3.15 2.21
CA THR A 781 -65.41 2.67 0.86
C THR A 781 -66.60 2.11 0.16
N GLN A 782 -66.80 2.49 -1.07
CA GLN A 782 -67.91 2.00 -1.90
C GLN A 782 -67.42 0.85 -2.81
N ALA A 783 -68.21 -0.14 -2.97
CA ALA A 783 -67.96 -1.26 -3.85
C ALA A 783 -69.29 -1.79 -4.41
N ARG A 784 -69.29 -2.31 -5.62
CA ARG A 784 -70.38 -3.02 -6.21
C ARG A 784 -70.32 -4.52 -5.94
N VAL A 785 -71.19 -5.05 -5.12
CA VAL A 785 -71.24 -6.45 -4.71
C VAL A 785 -72.68 -7.00 -4.94
N LEU A 786 -72.80 -8.21 -5.46
CA LEU A 786 -74.10 -8.84 -5.71
C LEU A 786 -75.10 -7.93 -6.44
N GLY A 787 -74.61 -7.14 -7.42
CA GLY A 787 -75.43 -6.32 -8.31
C GLY A 787 -75.87 -4.97 -7.74
N SER A 788 -75.37 -4.56 -6.56
CA SER A 788 -75.73 -3.29 -5.92
C SER A 788 -74.56 -2.58 -5.30
N ASP A 789 -74.70 -1.36 -4.90
CA ASP A 789 -73.64 -0.58 -4.24
C ASP A 789 -73.58 -0.88 -2.73
N TRP A 790 -72.42 -1.18 -2.24
CA TRP A 790 -72.18 -1.47 -0.83
C TRP A 790 -71.19 -0.45 -0.25
N SER A 791 -71.34 -0.13 1.05
CA SER A 791 -70.47 0.69 1.82
C SER A 791 -69.77 -0.19 2.86
N ILE A 792 -68.42 -0.10 2.92
CA ILE A 792 -67.55 -0.86 3.80
C ILE A 792 -66.73 0.13 4.60
N LYS A 793 -66.70 0.01 5.93
CA LYS A 793 -65.80 0.74 6.82
C LYS A 793 -65.37 -0.17 7.95
N GLY A 794 -64.18 0.07 8.51
CA GLY A 794 -63.64 -0.77 9.58
C GLY A 794 -62.12 -0.79 9.63
N GLY A 795 -61.58 -1.81 10.25
CA GLY A 795 -60.12 -1.97 10.37
C GLY A 795 -59.72 -2.72 11.61
N THR A 796 -58.54 -2.43 12.08
CA THR A 796 -57.94 -3.03 13.28
C THR A 796 -58.70 -2.54 14.54
N VAL A 797 -59.06 -3.49 15.41
CA VAL A 797 -59.68 -3.21 16.72
C VAL A 797 -58.62 -3.27 17.80
N ALA A 798 -58.59 -2.27 18.65
CA ALA A 798 -57.72 -2.26 19.80
C ALA A 798 -58.05 -3.43 20.74
N VAL A 799 -57.10 -4.28 21.02
CA VAL A 799 -57.20 -5.42 21.93
C VAL A 799 -56.23 -5.27 23.10
N ALA A 800 -56.49 -5.95 24.20
CA ALA A 800 -55.57 -5.95 25.34
C ALA A 800 -54.23 -6.56 24.98
N PRO A 801 -53.10 -6.13 25.59
CA PRO A 801 -51.79 -6.71 25.36
C PRO A 801 -51.79 -8.23 25.48
N GLY A 802 -51.23 -8.95 24.51
CA GLY A 802 -51.18 -10.43 24.49
C GLY A 802 -52.39 -11.12 23.83
N GLN A 803 -53.37 -10.39 23.40
CA GLN A 803 -54.45 -10.96 22.62
C GLN A 803 -54.17 -10.86 21.11
N PRO A 804 -54.63 -11.82 20.28
CA PRO A 804 -54.48 -11.75 18.85
C PRO A 804 -55.23 -10.55 18.27
N SER A 805 -54.58 -9.86 17.29
CA SER A 805 -55.21 -8.73 16.58
C SER A 805 -56.58 -9.10 16.02
N GLN A 806 -57.53 -8.21 16.19
CA GLN A 806 -58.90 -8.38 15.67
C GLN A 806 -59.16 -7.34 14.60
N LEU A 807 -59.81 -7.77 13.52
CA LEU A 807 -60.35 -6.89 12.50
C LEU A 807 -61.86 -6.87 12.60
N ALA A 808 -62.42 -5.69 12.42
CA ALA A 808 -63.87 -5.56 12.34
C ALA A 808 -64.29 -4.57 11.24
N PHE A 809 -65.21 -4.99 10.42
CA PHE A 809 -65.77 -4.19 9.34
C PHE A 809 -67.26 -4.13 9.45
N ASP A 810 -67.81 -2.93 9.35
CA ASP A 810 -69.23 -2.69 9.19
C ASP A 810 -69.53 -2.52 7.68
N VAL A 811 -70.36 -3.38 7.14
CA VAL A 811 -70.64 -3.46 5.73
C VAL A 811 -72.18 -3.31 5.56
N GLN A 812 -72.58 -2.42 4.69
CA GLN A 812 -74.01 -2.16 4.41
C GLN A 812 -74.22 -2.13 2.91
N GLY A 813 -75.31 -2.75 2.48
CA GLY A 813 -75.69 -2.80 1.05
C GLY A 813 -76.97 -3.48 0.81
N GLN A 814 -77.21 -3.79 -0.44
CA GLN A 814 -78.39 -4.55 -0.86
C GLN A 814 -77.98 -5.83 -1.58
N ILE A 815 -78.66 -6.95 -1.28
CA ILE A 815 -78.47 -8.13 -2.08
C ILE A 815 -79.56 -8.17 -3.13
N THR A 816 -79.27 -8.30 -4.41
CA THR A 816 -80.18 -8.44 -5.52
C THR A 816 -80.22 -9.91 -5.99
N ALA A 817 -81.35 -10.43 -6.31
CA ALA A 817 -81.54 -11.79 -6.82
C ALA A 817 -80.77 -12.00 -8.12
N GLU A 818 -80.68 -10.98 -8.99
CA GLU A 818 -79.93 -10.97 -10.21
C GLU A 818 -78.40 -11.05 -9.92
N GLY A 819 -77.94 -10.21 -8.99
CA GLY A 819 -76.52 -10.22 -8.59
C GLY A 819 -76.06 -11.56 -7.96
N LEU A 820 -77.00 -12.19 -7.20
CA LEU A 820 -76.73 -13.50 -6.62
C LEU A 820 -76.67 -14.62 -7.70
N ARG A 821 -77.50 -14.52 -8.74
CA ARG A 821 -77.42 -15.45 -9.91
C ARG A 821 -76.11 -15.35 -10.66
N GLN A 822 -75.63 -14.14 -10.84
CA GLN A 822 -74.36 -13.88 -11.56
C GLN A 822 -73.12 -14.16 -10.75
N ALA A 823 -73.16 -14.24 -9.42
CA ALA A 823 -72.06 -14.28 -8.51
C ALA A 823 -71.24 -15.58 -8.47
N GLN A 824 -71.67 -16.62 -9.24
CA GLN A 824 -70.99 -17.93 -9.29
C GLN A 824 -70.77 -18.59 -7.91
N LEU A 825 -71.70 -18.41 -6.99
CA LEU A 825 -71.57 -18.93 -5.61
C LEU A 825 -72.14 -20.40 -5.51
N GLY A 826 -72.00 -21.18 -6.55
CA GLY A 826 -72.39 -22.60 -6.58
C GLY A 826 -73.84 -22.80 -6.35
N THR A 827 -74.25 -23.55 -5.32
CA THR A 827 -75.66 -23.87 -4.98
C THR A 827 -76.50 -22.62 -4.69
N LEU A 828 -75.94 -21.57 -4.09
CA LEU A 828 -76.63 -20.34 -3.81
C LEU A 828 -77.05 -19.59 -5.08
N SER A 829 -76.15 -19.52 -6.09
CA SER A 829 -76.47 -18.88 -7.36
C SER A 829 -77.55 -19.65 -8.14
N ARG A 830 -77.58 -20.95 -8.04
CA ARG A 830 -78.69 -21.78 -8.61
C ARG A 830 -80.00 -21.60 -7.88
N LEU A 831 -79.97 -21.57 -6.53
CA LEU A 831 -81.17 -21.31 -5.74
C LEU A 831 -81.73 -19.91 -6.01
N ALA A 832 -80.87 -18.91 -6.31
CA ALA A 832 -81.21 -17.55 -6.64
C ALA A 832 -82.08 -17.45 -7.93
N GLN A 833 -82.19 -18.50 -8.76
CA GLN A 833 -83.12 -18.58 -9.89
C GLN A 833 -84.60 -18.57 -9.45
N ARG A 834 -84.87 -19.01 -8.22
CA ARG A 834 -86.15 -19.03 -7.56
C ARG A 834 -86.40 -17.81 -6.62
N MET A 835 -85.50 -16.83 -6.72
CA MET A 835 -85.56 -15.63 -5.90
C MET A 835 -85.72 -14.38 -6.78
N SER A 836 -86.37 -13.35 -6.24
CA SER A 836 -86.70 -12.10 -6.93
C SER A 836 -86.51 -10.89 -6.03
N GLY A 837 -86.29 -9.71 -6.64
CA GLY A 837 -86.19 -8.48 -5.93
C GLY A 837 -84.79 -8.17 -5.30
N SER A 838 -84.83 -7.28 -4.30
CA SER A 838 -83.62 -6.94 -3.54
C SER A 838 -83.91 -6.67 -2.10
N THR A 839 -82.98 -6.82 -1.20
CA THR A 839 -83.13 -6.55 0.21
C THR A 839 -81.94 -5.87 0.82
N PRO A 840 -82.06 -4.89 1.74
CA PRO A 840 -81.00 -4.29 2.48
C PRO A 840 -80.41 -5.30 3.45
N VAL A 841 -79.09 -5.26 3.58
CA VAL A 841 -78.27 -6.15 4.44
C VAL A 841 -77.22 -5.32 5.23
N GLN A 842 -77.15 -5.63 6.49
CA GLN A 842 -76.14 -5.15 7.38
C GLN A 842 -75.25 -6.32 7.76
N LEU A 843 -73.93 -6.20 7.49
CA LEU A 843 -72.95 -7.24 7.76
C LEU A 843 -71.86 -6.67 8.63
N ARG A 844 -71.65 -7.25 9.81
CA ARG A 844 -70.44 -7.03 10.58
C ARG A 844 -69.52 -8.21 10.31
N LEU A 845 -68.37 -7.90 9.76
CA LEU A 845 -67.31 -8.89 9.46
C LEU A 845 -66.12 -8.65 10.41
N GLY A 846 -65.78 -9.63 11.23
CA GLY A 846 -64.57 -9.70 12.04
C GLY A 846 -63.61 -10.70 11.52
N VAL A 847 -62.30 -10.55 11.81
CA VAL A 847 -61.28 -11.59 11.58
C VAL A 847 -60.58 -11.83 12.90
N ARG A 848 -60.59 -13.06 13.40
CA ARG A 848 -59.98 -13.46 14.66
C ARG A 848 -59.18 -14.76 14.48
N GLY A 849 -57.84 -14.66 14.73
CA GLY A 849 -56.99 -15.83 14.52
C GLY A 849 -56.97 -16.34 13.07
N GLY A 850 -57.10 -15.46 12.07
CA GLY A 850 -57.15 -15.79 10.63
C GLY A 850 -58.49 -16.33 10.12
N VAL A 851 -59.56 -16.38 10.95
CA VAL A 851 -60.87 -16.89 10.60
C VAL A 851 -61.92 -15.76 10.62
N PRO A 852 -62.75 -15.62 9.57
CA PRO A 852 -63.78 -14.59 9.53
C PRO A 852 -64.90 -14.91 10.52
N GLU A 853 -65.32 -13.93 11.33
CA GLU A 853 -66.49 -13.91 12.14
C GLU A 853 -67.52 -13.00 11.48
N ILE A 854 -68.74 -13.53 11.23
CA ILE A 854 -69.82 -12.87 10.48
C ILE A 854 -71.00 -12.65 11.40
N ASP A 855 -71.61 -11.45 11.40
CA ASP A 855 -72.96 -11.17 11.93
C ASP A 855 -73.69 -10.41 10.84
N LEU A 856 -74.49 -11.12 10.06
CA LEU A 856 -75.30 -10.63 8.96
C LEU A 856 -76.76 -10.52 9.42
N ARG A 857 -77.38 -9.39 9.11
CA ARG A 857 -78.75 -9.10 9.45
C ARG A 857 -79.50 -8.48 8.26
N SER A 858 -80.71 -8.92 8.07
CA SER A 858 -81.65 -8.37 7.11
C SER A 858 -83.08 -8.65 7.53
N ASP A 859 -84.00 -7.81 7.17
CA ASP A 859 -85.46 -8.08 7.38
C ASP A 859 -86.06 -8.75 6.15
N LEU A 860 -85.27 -9.03 5.09
CA LEU A 860 -85.70 -9.60 3.84
C LEU A 860 -86.87 -8.91 3.16
N VAL A 861 -87.15 -7.69 3.50
CA VAL A 861 -88.21 -6.88 2.82
C VAL A 861 -87.71 -6.52 1.43
N GLY A 862 -88.53 -6.70 0.42
CA GLY A 862 -88.22 -6.57 -1.00
C GLY A 862 -87.68 -7.85 -1.65
N TRP A 863 -87.37 -8.92 -0.87
CA TRP A 863 -86.86 -10.21 -1.29
C TRP A 863 -87.97 -11.25 -1.40
N GLY A 864 -88.33 -11.70 -2.61
CA GLY A 864 -89.27 -12.83 -2.88
C GLY A 864 -88.60 -14.14 -3.02
N MET A 865 -89.11 -15.22 -2.44
CA MET A 865 -88.63 -16.61 -2.58
C MET A 865 -89.77 -17.52 -3.10
N ASP A 866 -89.62 -18.06 -4.30
CA ASP A 866 -90.45 -19.05 -4.88
C ASP A 866 -89.96 -20.46 -4.58
N LEU A 867 -90.02 -20.78 -3.28
CA LEU A 867 -89.64 -22.09 -2.73
C LEU A 867 -90.88 -22.77 -2.12
N PRO A 868 -90.83 -24.11 -1.96
CA PRO A 868 -91.96 -24.81 -1.28
C PRO A 868 -92.00 -24.39 0.18
N ALA A 869 -93.21 -24.48 0.83
CA ALA A 869 -93.34 -24.22 2.27
C ALA A 869 -92.29 -25.05 3.07
N PRO A 870 -91.69 -24.51 4.12
CA PRO A 870 -92.01 -23.21 4.74
C PRO A 870 -91.28 -22.00 4.20
N LEU A 871 -90.51 -22.16 3.12
CA LEU A 871 -89.67 -21.10 2.59
C LEU A 871 -90.24 -20.30 1.42
N ASN A 872 -91.58 -20.41 1.20
CA ASN A 872 -92.21 -19.54 0.25
C ASN A 872 -92.50 -18.15 0.87
N LYS A 873 -91.96 -17.12 0.25
CA LYS A 873 -91.91 -15.78 0.82
C LYS A 873 -92.29 -14.72 -0.22
N ALA A 874 -93.44 -13.96 0.05
CA ALA A 874 -93.72 -12.79 -0.75
C ALA A 874 -92.71 -11.66 -0.50
N ALA A 875 -92.39 -10.93 -1.55
CA ALA A 875 -91.42 -9.83 -1.48
C ALA A 875 -91.74 -8.78 -0.41
N THR A 876 -93.01 -8.54 -0.11
CA THR A 876 -93.49 -7.55 0.85
C THR A 876 -93.46 -8.04 2.31
N ALA A 877 -93.26 -9.33 2.54
CA ALA A 877 -93.24 -9.89 3.91
C ALA A 877 -91.84 -9.64 4.55
N ALA A 878 -91.84 -9.21 5.82
CA ALA A 878 -90.63 -9.02 6.58
C ALA A 878 -90.30 -10.33 7.31
N TRP A 879 -89.12 -10.91 6.97
CA TRP A 879 -88.61 -12.07 7.64
C TRP A 879 -87.22 -11.74 8.20
N PRO A 880 -86.99 -11.51 9.49
CA PRO A 880 -85.77 -11.27 10.09
C PRO A 880 -84.81 -12.43 9.80
N LEU A 881 -83.69 -12.14 9.15
CA LEU A 881 -82.53 -13.08 8.90
C LEU A 881 -81.39 -12.63 9.75
N ARG A 882 -80.82 -13.57 10.47
CA ARG A 882 -79.53 -13.39 11.11
C ARG A 882 -78.65 -14.59 10.85
N LEU A 883 -77.42 -14.38 10.28
CA LEU A 883 -76.41 -15.35 10.17
C LEU A 883 -75.20 -14.89 11.04
N ARG A 884 -74.77 -15.70 11.98
CA ARG A 884 -73.70 -15.41 12.88
C ARG A 884 -72.65 -16.51 12.90
N THR A 885 -71.36 -16.14 12.93
CA THR A 885 -70.29 -17.11 13.17
C THR A 885 -69.40 -16.64 14.35
N SER A 886 -68.81 -17.55 15.04
CA SER A 886 -67.75 -17.24 16.03
C SER A 886 -66.70 -18.32 16.10
N VAL A 887 -65.46 -17.95 16.39
CA VAL A 887 -64.36 -18.87 16.69
C VAL A 887 -64.53 -19.44 18.07
N GLU A 888 -64.61 -20.73 18.22
CA GLU A 888 -64.83 -21.42 19.52
C GLU A 888 -63.55 -21.89 20.17
N ARG A 889 -62.52 -22.30 19.37
CA ARG A 889 -61.28 -22.83 19.92
C ARG A 889 -60.08 -22.35 19.17
N PHE A 890 -59.02 -22.07 19.93
CA PHE A 890 -57.70 -21.71 19.44
C PHE A 890 -56.69 -22.77 19.82
N ASP A 891 -55.65 -22.97 18.97
CA ASP A 891 -54.42 -23.62 19.25
C ASP A 891 -53.31 -22.61 19.10
N GLY A 892 -52.84 -22.06 20.24
CA GLY A 892 -52.07 -20.84 20.27
C GLY A 892 -52.84 -19.66 19.67
N VAL A 893 -52.30 -19.04 18.63
CA VAL A 893 -52.97 -17.91 17.92
C VAL A 893 -53.87 -18.34 16.76
N ARG A 894 -53.86 -19.61 16.36
CA ARG A 894 -54.62 -20.16 15.21
C ARG A 894 -55.96 -20.68 15.65
N ALA A 895 -57.03 -20.23 15.01
CA ALA A 895 -58.35 -20.80 15.19
C ALA A 895 -58.43 -22.21 14.63
N VAL A 896 -59.00 -23.14 15.38
CA VAL A 896 -59.14 -24.59 15.01
C VAL A 896 -60.54 -25.08 15.01
N ALA A 897 -61.50 -24.32 15.53
CA ALA A 897 -62.90 -24.64 15.46
C ALA A 897 -63.77 -23.38 15.44
N ASP A 898 -64.82 -23.35 14.67
CA ASP A 898 -65.82 -22.32 14.65
C ASP A 898 -67.24 -22.85 14.77
N ARG A 899 -68.15 -21.94 15.13
CA ARG A 899 -69.59 -22.24 15.27
C ARG A 899 -70.39 -21.25 14.42
N TRP A 900 -71.46 -21.74 13.81
CA TRP A 900 -72.31 -21.02 12.94
C TRP A 900 -73.76 -21.08 13.39
N TRP A 901 -74.46 -19.97 13.37
CA TRP A 901 -75.85 -19.87 13.62
C TRP A 901 -76.57 -19.17 12.45
N LEU A 902 -77.61 -19.75 11.95
CA LEU A 902 -78.48 -19.10 10.98
C LEU A 902 -79.90 -19.07 11.56
N GLN A 903 -80.51 -17.95 11.67
CA GLN A 903 -81.86 -17.76 12.14
C GLN A 903 -82.71 -17.02 11.08
N LEU A 904 -83.81 -17.55 10.75
CA LEU A 904 -84.78 -16.98 9.85
C LEU A 904 -86.23 -16.91 10.49
N GLY A 905 -86.74 -15.70 10.59
CA GLY A 905 -87.97 -15.44 11.32
C GLY A 905 -87.80 -15.06 12.81
N LYS A 906 -88.80 -14.61 13.53
CA LYS A 906 -88.67 -14.21 14.92
C LYS A 906 -89.92 -14.64 15.73
N GLY A 907 -89.60 -15.18 16.95
CA GLY A 907 -90.65 -15.62 17.83
C GLY A 907 -91.53 -16.76 17.28
N PRO A 908 -92.91 -16.62 17.32
CA PRO A 908 -93.73 -17.66 16.80
C PRO A 908 -93.69 -17.82 15.28
N GLU A 909 -93.09 -16.88 14.56
CA GLU A 909 -92.86 -16.92 13.13
C GLU A 909 -91.41 -17.36 12.76
N GLN A 910 -90.66 -17.95 13.69
CA GLN A 910 -89.35 -18.44 13.40
C GLN A 910 -89.45 -19.71 12.55
N ILE A 911 -88.90 -19.64 11.32
CA ILE A 911 -89.08 -20.61 10.28
C ILE A 911 -87.88 -21.61 10.27
N VAL A 912 -86.67 -21.13 10.44
CA VAL A 912 -85.45 -21.95 10.45
C VAL A 912 -84.50 -21.46 11.49
N ASP A 913 -83.91 -22.39 12.24
CA ASP A 913 -82.74 -22.11 13.12
C ASP A 913 -81.73 -23.23 12.91
N LEU A 914 -80.57 -22.85 12.50
CA LEU A 914 -79.45 -23.75 12.30
C LEU A 914 -78.28 -23.39 13.25
N ASP A 915 -77.75 -24.35 13.89
CA ASP A 915 -76.62 -24.23 14.76
C ASP A 915 -75.60 -25.35 14.45
N TRP A 916 -74.43 -25.01 13.92
CA TRP A 916 -73.43 -26.03 13.59
C TRP A 916 -72.05 -25.60 13.93
N ARG A 917 -71.20 -26.62 14.17
CA ARG A 917 -69.79 -26.49 14.50
C ARG A 917 -68.86 -27.11 13.43
N ARG A 918 -67.77 -26.54 13.17
CA ARG A 918 -66.72 -27.12 12.29
C ARG A 918 -65.44 -27.24 13.12
N ASP A 919 -64.81 -28.41 13.09
CA ASP A 919 -63.46 -28.65 13.71
C ASP A 919 -62.50 -29.04 12.59
N TRP A 920 -61.50 -28.17 12.37
CA TRP A 920 -60.55 -28.31 11.26
C TRP A 920 -59.37 -29.24 11.59
N ARG A 921 -59.23 -29.67 12.86
CA ARG A 921 -58.17 -30.62 13.25
C ARG A 921 -58.52 -32.03 12.84
N ALA A 922 -59.77 -32.36 12.64
CA ALA A 922 -60.18 -33.67 12.17
C ALA A 922 -60.07 -33.81 10.66
N GLN A 923 -59.49 -34.90 10.20
CA GLN A 923 -59.42 -35.26 8.78
C GLN A 923 -60.26 -36.55 8.55
N PRO A 924 -61.33 -36.55 7.77
CA PRO A 924 -61.92 -35.37 7.09
C PRO A 924 -62.54 -34.37 8.07
N LEU A 925 -62.74 -33.09 7.59
CA LEU A 925 -63.39 -32.03 8.35
C LEU A 925 -64.62 -32.56 9.08
N THR A 926 -64.70 -32.38 10.41
CA THR A 926 -65.84 -32.80 11.19
C THR A 926 -66.80 -31.63 11.27
N VAL A 927 -68.05 -31.87 10.82
CA VAL A 927 -69.17 -30.93 10.98
C VAL A 927 -70.20 -31.65 11.85
N SER A 928 -70.66 -30.97 12.89
CA SER A 928 -71.78 -31.42 13.72
C SER A 928 -72.77 -30.27 13.90
N GLY A 929 -74.03 -30.52 13.73
CA GLY A 929 -75.06 -29.47 13.82
C GLY A 929 -76.45 -29.92 14.07
N HIS A 930 -77.28 -28.92 14.38
CA HIS A 930 -78.73 -29.16 14.56
C HIS A 930 -79.52 -28.14 13.73
N ALA A 931 -80.53 -28.62 13.13
CA ALA A 931 -81.47 -27.85 12.35
C ALA A 931 -82.90 -27.92 12.99
N TRP A 932 -83.44 -26.76 13.34
CA TRP A 932 -84.84 -26.64 13.74
C TRP A 932 -85.69 -25.99 12.61
N VAL A 933 -86.72 -26.62 12.22
CA VAL A 933 -87.58 -26.09 11.14
C VAL A 933 -88.99 -26.06 11.60
N GLY A 934 -89.67 -24.92 11.47
CA GLY A 934 -91.05 -24.65 11.96
C GLY A 934 -91.14 -24.56 13.44
N ASP A 935 -92.28 -24.98 14.03
CA ASP A 935 -92.62 -24.88 15.50
C ASP A 935 -91.91 -25.99 16.34
N ALA A 936 -90.82 -26.50 15.93
CA ALA A 936 -90.07 -27.53 16.66
C ALA A 936 -89.52 -26.98 17.99
N PRO A 937 -89.64 -27.70 19.09
CA PRO A 937 -89.17 -27.29 20.40
C PRO A 937 -87.65 -27.27 20.36
N ARG A 938 -87.04 -26.21 20.92
CA ARG A 938 -85.62 -26.04 20.97
C ARG A 938 -85.06 -26.68 22.26
N GLU A 939 -84.63 -27.89 22.17
CA GLU A 939 -83.83 -28.54 23.22
C GLU A 939 -82.40 -28.14 23.15
N PRO A 940 -81.72 -27.94 24.29
CA PRO A 940 -80.29 -27.65 24.30
C PRO A 940 -79.52 -28.86 23.72
N ILE A 941 -78.59 -28.64 22.77
CA ILE A 941 -77.86 -29.69 22.14
C ILE A 941 -76.90 -30.30 23.17
N LYS A 942 -77.11 -31.52 23.57
CA LYS A 942 -76.23 -32.35 24.37
C LYS A 942 -75.25 -33.01 23.44
N ASN A 943 -74.07 -32.35 23.19
CA ASN A 943 -72.95 -32.83 22.44
C ASN A 943 -73.31 -33.66 21.20
N PRO A 944 -73.63 -33.03 20.07
CA PRO A 944 -73.91 -33.75 18.85
C PRO A 944 -72.67 -34.51 18.43
N GLY A 945 -72.82 -35.76 18.09
CA GLY A 945 -71.80 -36.64 17.43
C GLY A 945 -71.41 -36.03 16.07
N ARG A 946 -70.83 -36.81 15.19
CA ARG A 946 -70.58 -36.37 13.79
C ARG A 946 -71.92 -36.41 13.04
N GLY A 947 -72.24 -35.34 12.31
CA GLY A 947 -73.39 -35.25 11.43
C GLY A 947 -74.41 -34.20 11.82
N TRP A 948 -75.59 -34.23 11.22
CA TRP A 948 -76.67 -33.27 11.44
C TRP A 948 -77.87 -33.97 12.06
N ASP A 949 -78.42 -33.36 13.12
CA ASP A 949 -79.74 -33.69 13.69
C ASP A 949 -80.73 -32.65 13.22
N ALA A 950 -81.91 -33.15 12.80
CA ALA A 950 -82.91 -32.18 12.37
C ALA A 950 -84.23 -32.41 13.16
N SER A 951 -84.77 -31.35 13.73
CA SER A 951 -86.10 -31.34 14.33
C SER A 951 -87.02 -30.52 13.49
N VAL A 952 -88.04 -31.19 12.89
CA VAL A 952 -88.91 -30.52 11.96
C VAL A 952 -90.34 -30.71 12.42
N ARG A 953 -91.05 -29.54 12.58
CA ARG A 953 -92.52 -29.56 12.87
C ARG A 953 -93.17 -28.56 11.93
N LEU A 954 -93.77 -29.13 10.92
CA LEU A 954 -94.53 -28.42 9.90
C LEU A 954 -95.98 -28.91 9.75
N PRO A 955 -96.94 -28.04 9.45
CA PRO A 955 -98.28 -28.47 9.18
C PRO A 955 -98.39 -29.42 7.96
N VAL A 956 -97.64 -29.14 6.93
CA VAL A 956 -97.44 -29.89 5.71
C VAL A 956 -96.08 -29.78 5.17
N LEU A 957 -95.43 -30.88 4.71
CA LEU A 957 -94.19 -30.93 3.96
C LEU A 957 -94.46 -31.50 2.60
N ASP A 958 -94.32 -30.65 1.54
CA ASP A 958 -94.40 -31.09 0.15
C ASP A 958 -93.07 -31.69 -0.30
N VAL A 959 -92.93 -33.00 -0.17
CA VAL A 959 -91.68 -33.70 -0.44
C VAL A 959 -91.37 -33.65 -1.93
N ASP A 960 -92.31 -33.79 -2.84
CA ASP A 960 -92.07 -33.80 -4.28
C ASP A 960 -91.62 -32.43 -4.77
N ALA A 961 -92.23 -31.37 -4.26
CA ALA A 961 -91.78 -30.00 -4.56
C ALA A 961 -90.36 -29.70 -4.06
N TRP A 962 -89.97 -30.16 -2.84
CA TRP A 962 -88.62 -30.05 -2.32
C TRP A 962 -87.60 -30.89 -3.07
N GLN A 963 -87.96 -32.14 -3.51
CA GLN A 963 -87.10 -32.92 -4.37
C GLN A 963 -86.80 -32.21 -5.70
N ALA A 964 -87.81 -31.64 -6.34
CA ALA A 964 -87.67 -30.82 -7.53
C ALA A 964 -86.68 -29.65 -7.36
N VAL A 965 -86.75 -28.94 -6.20
CA VAL A 965 -85.83 -27.87 -5.86
C VAL A 965 -84.40 -28.40 -5.66
N LEU A 966 -84.24 -29.49 -4.88
CA LEU A 966 -82.97 -30.09 -4.62
C LEU A 966 -82.28 -30.59 -5.92
N ALA A 967 -83.06 -31.24 -6.80
CA ALA A 967 -82.62 -31.66 -8.11
C ALA A 967 -82.12 -30.49 -8.98
N SER A 968 -82.80 -29.30 -8.90
CA SER A 968 -82.39 -28.12 -9.65
C SER A 968 -81.11 -27.42 -9.13
N VAL A 969 -80.75 -27.66 -7.86
CA VAL A 969 -79.56 -27.01 -7.24
C VAL A 969 -78.36 -27.87 -7.01
N THR A 970 -78.57 -29.25 -7.14
CA THR A 970 -77.47 -30.20 -7.08
C THR A 970 -76.61 -30.13 -8.36
N PRO A 971 -75.23 -30.12 -8.25
CA PRO A 971 -74.38 -30.14 -9.42
C PRO A 971 -74.66 -31.45 -10.21
N PRO A 972 -74.66 -31.43 -11.54
CA PRO A 972 -74.62 -32.73 -12.31
C PRO A 972 -73.33 -33.48 -11.87
N THR A 973 -73.57 -34.78 -11.52
CA THR A 973 -72.55 -35.74 -11.12
C THR A 973 -71.42 -35.91 -12.17
#